data_94f32298ce34a2dfc325b7e08505608a
#
_entry.id   94f32298ce34a2dfc325b7e08505608a
#
_cell.length_a   1.000
_cell.length_b   1.000
_cell.length_c   1.000
_cell.angle_alpha   90.00
_cell.angle_beta   90.00
_cell.angle_gamma   90.00
#
_symmetry.space_group_name_H-M   'P 1'
#
loop_
_entity.id
_entity.type
_entity.pdbx_description
1 polymer ?
#
loop_
_entity_poly.entity_id
_entity_poly.type
_entity_poly.pdbx_seq_one_letter_code
_entity_poly.pdbx_strand_id
1 'polypeptide(L)'
;AYVEKTIRDHQVGGVIFFKGNPTEQVRLTNRFQALSKTKMLVAIDGEWGLAMRLSNTISYPYQLGLGSIADDKVIYEMGREVGRQCKRMGIHVNFAPVVDVNNNPNNPVINYRSFGEDPLKVSQKGWAYAKGMQDEGIIACAKHFPGHGDTDVDSHKDLPVINHSMDRLKSVEFKPFEYLIDKGVMSVMTAHLYIPAIDSTKNIAMSISDKAINGLLRREFGFRGLSFTDALNMQGVAKYHPDGELELKALMAGNDILLAPGDIPKAKKLIKEAMADGRLSEDYVWGKVHKILNYKHAMGLDEFTPISEHHVIKDLNNTSAKFINYQLVEQELCLLNDTNSIIPIRKDENKSVLSIAIGNGSINSFQKELEKLGNVDLKSINKSASVSQFNTLKELTSRYDLVIVSLHNTSKYPPNFGITGQTANFLNQIGQKPNVLLVDFGNPYNLKKFNDQNAVLVAYEDQKAHHLKAAQAIFGAIGIDGTLPVSIGPYKASMGKKTLVIQELSHGLPEEVGMSSEKLKRIDVIANQAIRIRATPGCQVLVVKDGRIVFDKSFGNHTFSSKSKVQKSDLYDIASITKVAATTLSLMKLQENGVLSINDKMVKYLPELIGTNKAHMTIKMVLEHKAGLESWIPFYKSTIADTSVFDSIYSNIATDTHTYVGNDLYMLSSYKKQIRNEILNSELGTIGKYKYSDLGMILMKDLIERIIGVSMDYYVDSVFYRPMGIDRMTYLPLNKFDKSAIIPTSISPDMRKGLVHGFVHDPAAAMLGGISGHAGLFSNSKSLAILMKMLLNGGVYNGNRYLKKETITHFTSKQS
;
A
#
# COMPACT_ATOMS: atom_id res chain seq x y z
N ALA A 1 14.59 -12.19 -38.22
CA ALA A 1 14.97 -12.21 -39.64
C ALA A 1 14.56 -10.91 -40.36
N TYR A 2 13.25 -10.55 -40.45
CA TYR A 2 12.80 -9.38 -41.23
C TYR A 2 13.41 -8.07 -40.71
N VAL A 3 13.30 -7.79 -39.39
CA VAL A 3 13.85 -6.56 -38.77
C VAL A 3 15.34 -6.45 -38.96
N GLU A 4 16.09 -7.55 -38.84
CA GLU A 4 17.55 -7.55 -39.05
C GLU A 4 17.93 -7.27 -40.48
N LYS A 5 17.18 -7.82 -41.45
CA LYS A 5 17.36 -7.51 -42.85
C LYS A 5 17.13 -6.03 -43.09
N THR A 6 16.04 -5.47 -42.54
CA THR A 6 15.71 -4.04 -42.67
C THR A 6 16.82 -3.15 -42.07
N ILE A 7 17.37 -3.51 -40.90
CA ILE A 7 18.50 -2.78 -40.31
C ILE A 7 19.74 -2.83 -41.21
N ARG A 8 20.13 -4.00 -41.72
CA ARG A 8 21.33 -4.13 -42.55
C ARG A 8 21.19 -3.41 -43.89
N ASP A 9 20.04 -3.57 -44.55
CA ASP A 9 19.85 -3.10 -45.94
C ASP A 9 19.50 -1.59 -45.97
N HIS A 10 18.82 -1.11 -44.95
CA HIS A 10 18.29 0.25 -44.97
C HIS A 10 18.86 1.18 -43.89
N GLN A 11 19.61 0.65 -42.91
CA GLN A 11 20.26 1.41 -41.82
C GLN A 11 19.27 2.40 -41.17
N VAL A 12 18.13 1.87 -40.67
CA VAL A 12 17.07 2.68 -40.03
C VAL A 12 17.57 3.37 -38.77
N GLY A 13 17.04 4.54 -38.50
CA GLY A 13 17.49 5.41 -37.40
C GLY A 13 17.06 4.94 -36.00
N GLY A 14 16.02 4.10 -35.90
CA GLY A 14 15.51 3.59 -34.64
C GLY A 14 14.61 2.36 -34.80
N VAL A 15 14.24 1.77 -33.67
CA VAL A 15 13.28 0.66 -33.56
C VAL A 15 12.32 0.89 -32.42
N ILE A 16 11.09 0.36 -32.53
CA ILE A 16 10.09 0.38 -31.46
C ILE A 16 9.69 -1.04 -31.08
N PHE A 17 9.56 -1.32 -29.78
CA PHE A 17 9.08 -2.60 -29.25
C PHE A 17 7.60 -2.51 -28.85
N PHE A 18 6.78 -3.44 -29.37
CA PHE A 18 5.33 -3.45 -29.15
C PHE A 18 4.84 -4.52 -28.17
N LYS A 19 5.53 -5.65 -28.03
CA LYS A 19 5.20 -6.76 -27.15
C LYS A 19 6.43 -7.61 -26.87
N GLY A 20 6.47 -8.21 -25.68
CA GLY A 20 7.50 -9.16 -25.32
C GLY A 20 7.70 -9.33 -23.83
N ASN A 21 8.87 -9.79 -23.47
CA ASN A 21 9.33 -9.80 -22.08
C ASN A 21 10.68 -9.06 -21.98
N PRO A 22 11.05 -8.58 -20.79
CA PRO A 22 12.23 -7.75 -20.62
C PRO A 22 13.54 -8.42 -21.08
N THR A 23 13.76 -9.67 -20.75
CA THR A 23 15.02 -10.39 -21.09
C THR A 23 15.17 -10.52 -22.61
N GLU A 24 14.11 -10.88 -23.31
CA GLU A 24 14.13 -11.02 -24.78
C GLU A 24 14.33 -9.66 -25.46
N GLN A 25 13.69 -8.60 -24.96
CA GLN A 25 13.89 -7.25 -25.50
C GLN A 25 15.35 -6.82 -25.35
N VAL A 26 15.98 -7.01 -24.18
CA VAL A 26 17.40 -6.67 -23.98
C VAL A 26 18.28 -7.43 -25.00
N ARG A 27 18.05 -8.73 -25.16
CA ARG A 27 18.78 -9.55 -26.13
C ARG A 27 18.62 -9.02 -27.56
N LEU A 28 17.39 -8.72 -27.98
CA LEU A 28 17.12 -8.16 -29.31
C LEU A 28 17.70 -6.76 -29.45
N THR A 29 17.65 -5.91 -28.45
CA THR A 29 18.27 -4.58 -28.47
C THR A 29 19.78 -4.70 -28.74
N ASN A 30 20.48 -5.53 -27.95
CA ASN A 30 21.92 -5.73 -28.14
C ASN A 30 22.24 -6.24 -29.56
N ARG A 31 21.46 -7.21 -30.03
CA ARG A 31 21.63 -7.80 -31.39
C ARG A 31 21.39 -6.79 -32.49
N PHE A 32 20.34 -5.97 -32.38
CA PHE A 32 20.01 -4.95 -33.36
C PHE A 32 21.03 -3.80 -33.37
N GLN A 33 21.49 -3.39 -32.21
CA GLN A 33 22.54 -2.38 -32.09
C GLN A 33 23.88 -2.87 -32.73
N ALA A 34 24.19 -4.16 -32.58
CA ALA A 34 25.40 -4.74 -33.22
C ALA A 34 25.34 -4.72 -34.75
N LEU A 35 24.14 -4.78 -35.35
CA LEU A 35 23.93 -4.75 -36.79
C LEU A 35 23.90 -3.33 -37.39
N SER A 36 23.75 -2.34 -36.57
CA SER A 36 23.59 -0.94 -36.99
C SER A 36 24.95 -0.23 -37.03
N LYS A 37 25.26 0.46 -38.13
CA LYS A 37 26.49 1.27 -38.28
C LYS A 37 26.40 2.51 -37.33
N THR A 38 25.30 3.25 -37.42
CA THR A 38 24.98 4.32 -36.47
C THR A 38 23.94 3.80 -35.49
N LYS A 39 24.28 3.76 -34.18
CA LYS A 39 23.42 3.18 -33.18
C LYS A 39 22.02 3.79 -33.22
N MET A 40 21.01 2.96 -33.00
CA MET A 40 19.60 3.30 -33.18
C MET A 40 18.98 3.84 -31.89
N LEU A 41 18.06 4.79 -32.03
CA LEU A 41 17.10 5.09 -30.95
C LEU A 41 16.18 3.89 -30.75
N VAL A 42 16.01 3.48 -29.51
CA VAL A 42 15.05 2.43 -29.11
C VAL A 42 13.88 3.09 -28.42
N ALA A 43 12.67 2.84 -28.92
CA ALA A 43 11.45 3.44 -28.42
C ALA A 43 10.47 2.40 -27.86
N ILE A 44 9.57 2.86 -27.00
CA ILE A 44 8.45 2.08 -26.46
C ILE A 44 7.25 2.98 -26.21
N ASP A 45 6.03 2.43 -26.26
CA ASP A 45 4.84 3.03 -25.63
C ASP A 45 4.75 2.53 -24.18
N GLY A 46 5.08 3.36 -23.24
CA GLY A 46 5.05 3.04 -21.82
C GLY A 46 4.21 4.02 -21.02
N GLU A 47 2.94 4.23 -21.41
CA GLU A 47 2.05 5.24 -20.81
C GLU A 47 1.83 4.99 -19.31
N TRP A 48 1.68 3.72 -18.91
CA TRP A 48 1.63 3.26 -17.52
C TRP A 48 2.85 2.40 -17.15
N GLY A 49 4.01 2.81 -17.66
CA GLY A 49 5.27 2.10 -17.52
C GLY A 49 5.44 0.96 -18.54
N LEU A 50 6.50 0.18 -18.38
CA LEU A 50 6.87 -0.87 -19.34
C LEU A 50 5.81 -1.97 -19.46
N ALA A 51 4.96 -2.14 -18.44
CA ALA A 51 3.88 -3.14 -18.46
C ALA A 51 2.84 -2.95 -19.56
N MET A 52 2.77 -1.76 -20.17
CA MET A 52 1.96 -1.56 -21.39
C MET A 52 2.37 -2.50 -22.51
N ARG A 53 3.64 -2.84 -22.59
CA ARG A 53 4.23 -3.63 -23.70
C ARG A 53 4.93 -4.90 -23.24
N LEU A 54 5.48 -4.92 -22.02
CA LEU A 54 6.32 -6.00 -21.53
C LEU A 54 5.68 -6.74 -20.36
N SER A 55 5.56 -8.05 -20.50
CA SER A 55 5.11 -8.92 -19.41
C SER A 55 6.10 -8.92 -18.24
N ASN A 56 5.63 -9.31 -17.04
CA ASN A 56 6.45 -9.44 -15.84
C ASN A 56 7.11 -8.12 -15.38
N THR A 57 6.49 -7.00 -15.65
CA THR A 57 6.86 -5.68 -15.15
C THR A 57 5.70 -5.07 -14.35
N ILE A 58 6.00 -4.09 -13.48
CA ILE A 58 4.98 -3.37 -12.72
C ILE A 58 4.14 -2.52 -13.68
N SER A 59 2.80 -2.68 -13.60
CA SER A 59 1.84 -1.77 -14.20
C SER A 59 1.55 -0.66 -13.20
N TYR A 60 1.89 0.57 -13.54
CA TYR A 60 1.43 1.74 -12.81
C TYR A 60 -0.03 2.05 -13.18
N PRO A 61 -0.74 2.88 -12.38
CA PRO A 61 -2.10 3.26 -12.72
C PRO A 61 -2.22 3.94 -14.08
N TYR A 62 -3.39 3.76 -14.71
CA TYR A 62 -3.73 4.50 -15.92
C TYR A 62 -3.80 6.00 -15.65
N GLN A 63 -3.53 6.79 -16.68
CA GLN A 63 -3.49 8.25 -16.51
C GLN A 63 -4.80 8.84 -15.97
N LEU A 64 -5.96 8.19 -16.23
CA LEU A 64 -7.23 8.65 -15.68
C LEU A 64 -7.26 8.54 -14.14
N GLY A 65 -6.75 7.46 -13.55
CA GLY A 65 -6.57 7.34 -12.10
C GLY A 65 -5.56 8.36 -11.59
N LEU A 66 -4.42 8.52 -12.27
CA LEU A 66 -3.42 9.54 -11.94
C LEU A 66 -4.00 10.96 -11.97
N GLY A 67 -5.03 11.19 -12.81
CA GLY A 67 -5.76 12.46 -12.87
C GLY A 67 -6.45 12.86 -11.57
N SER A 68 -6.79 11.88 -10.73
CA SER A 68 -7.40 12.07 -9.41
C SER A 68 -6.45 12.60 -8.35
N ILE A 69 -5.15 12.37 -8.50
CA ILE A 69 -4.10 12.67 -7.51
C ILE A 69 -3.97 14.18 -7.31
N ALA A 70 -3.91 14.63 -6.06
CA ALA A 70 -3.77 16.04 -5.73
C ALA A 70 -2.30 16.54 -5.80
N ASP A 71 -1.33 15.69 -5.39
CA ASP A 71 0.11 16.04 -5.37
C ASP A 71 0.84 15.41 -6.56
N ASP A 72 1.16 16.23 -7.55
CA ASP A 72 1.86 15.79 -8.77
C ASP A 72 3.29 15.29 -8.52
N LYS A 73 3.85 15.48 -7.33
CA LYS A 73 5.18 14.98 -6.98
C LYS A 73 5.28 13.46 -7.11
N VAL A 74 4.23 12.71 -6.74
CA VAL A 74 4.26 11.25 -6.88
C VAL A 74 4.22 10.81 -8.35
N ILE A 75 3.56 11.61 -9.23
CA ILE A 75 3.57 11.40 -10.69
C ILE A 75 4.97 11.66 -11.26
N TYR A 76 5.65 12.70 -10.77
CA TYR A 76 7.04 12.96 -11.12
C TYR A 76 7.96 11.80 -10.70
N GLU A 77 7.83 11.26 -9.49
CA GLU A 77 8.60 10.09 -9.04
C GLU A 77 8.27 8.82 -9.85
N MET A 78 7.01 8.64 -10.30
CA MET A 78 6.65 7.62 -11.26
C MET A 78 7.41 7.81 -12.58
N GLY A 79 7.45 9.04 -13.08
CA GLY A 79 8.21 9.40 -14.29
C GLY A 79 9.70 9.05 -14.16
N ARG A 80 10.31 9.36 -13.03
CA ARG A 80 11.69 8.99 -12.73
C ARG A 80 11.89 7.48 -12.73
N GLU A 81 10.98 6.73 -12.07
CA GLU A 81 11.09 5.27 -12.02
C GLU A 81 10.92 4.64 -13.41
N VAL A 82 9.95 5.09 -14.19
CA VAL A 82 9.79 4.65 -15.60
C VAL A 82 11.04 5.00 -16.42
N GLY A 83 11.61 6.18 -16.22
CA GLY A 83 12.88 6.59 -16.82
C GLY A 83 14.03 5.64 -16.49
N ARG A 84 14.22 5.30 -15.21
CA ARG A 84 15.22 4.31 -14.78
C ARG A 84 14.99 2.94 -15.39
N GLN A 85 13.74 2.49 -15.47
CA GLN A 85 13.37 1.23 -16.10
C GLN A 85 13.68 1.25 -17.60
N CYS A 86 13.36 2.33 -18.31
CA CYS A 86 13.72 2.53 -19.71
C CYS A 86 15.24 2.46 -19.89
N LYS A 87 16.00 3.19 -19.09
CA LYS A 87 17.49 3.18 -19.12
C LYS A 87 18.05 1.77 -18.89
N ARG A 88 17.51 1.04 -17.90
CA ARG A 88 17.90 -0.36 -17.63
C ARG A 88 17.67 -1.29 -18.82
N MET A 89 16.68 -0.98 -19.66
CA MET A 89 16.30 -1.74 -20.83
C MET A 89 16.96 -1.25 -22.12
N GLY A 90 17.77 -0.16 -22.07
CA GLY A 90 18.35 0.48 -23.27
C GLY A 90 17.30 1.15 -24.14
N ILE A 91 16.23 1.62 -23.57
CA ILE A 91 15.19 2.41 -24.23
C ILE A 91 15.53 3.88 -24.07
N HIS A 92 15.53 4.62 -25.18
CA HIS A 92 15.90 6.03 -25.22
C HIS A 92 14.70 6.95 -25.33
N VAL A 93 13.59 6.47 -25.92
CA VAL A 93 12.37 7.25 -26.14
C VAL A 93 11.18 6.50 -25.52
N ASN A 94 10.43 7.16 -24.67
CA ASN A 94 9.12 6.69 -24.24
C ASN A 94 8.02 7.57 -24.83
N PHE A 95 7.12 6.98 -25.63
CA PHE A 95 5.96 7.68 -26.19
C PHE A 95 4.88 7.89 -25.13
N ALA A 96 5.21 8.69 -24.15
CA ALA A 96 4.42 9.15 -23.00
C ALA A 96 4.93 10.51 -22.53
N PRO A 97 4.08 11.35 -21.93
CA PRO A 97 2.69 11.15 -21.55
C PRO A 97 1.67 11.37 -22.68
N VAL A 98 0.44 10.84 -22.49
CA VAL A 98 -0.73 11.29 -23.23
C VAL A 98 -1.24 12.58 -22.58
N VAL A 99 -1.30 13.67 -23.37
CA VAL A 99 -1.75 14.99 -22.89
C VAL A 99 -3.03 15.46 -23.60
N ASP A 100 -3.72 14.55 -24.23
CA ASP A 100 -5.05 14.79 -24.79
C ASP A 100 -6.05 15.08 -23.67
N VAL A 101 -6.89 16.10 -23.84
CA VAL A 101 -7.92 16.50 -22.86
C VAL A 101 -9.18 15.66 -23.08
N ASN A 102 -9.61 14.88 -22.09
CA ASN A 102 -10.68 13.88 -22.21
C ASN A 102 -12.08 14.47 -21.96
N ASN A 103 -12.62 15.18 -22.89
CA ASN A 103 -13.95 15.80 -22.84
C ASN A 103 -15.04 14.96 -23.52
N ASN A 104 -14.69 13.85 -24.15
CA ASN A 104 -15.64 12.92 -24.74
C ASN A 104 -15.58 11.53 -24.08
N PRO A 105 -16.57 11.19 -23.24
CA PRO A 105 -16.61 9.89 -22.56
C PRO A 105 -16.77 8.70 -23.50
N ASN A 106 -17.17 8.92 -24.74
CA ASN A 106 -17.32 7.88 -25.75
C ASN A 106 -16.08 7.72 -26.64
N ASN A 107 -15.03 8.51 -26.40
CA ASN A 107 -13.78 8.40 -27.14
C ASN A 107 -13.24 6.97 -27.06
N PRO A 108 -13.09 6.24 -28.18
CA PRO A 108 -12.67 4.84 -28.14
C PRO A 108 -11.16 4.66 -27.95
N VAL A 109 -10.37 5.72 -28.08
CA VAL A 109 -8.90 5.68 -28.13
C VAL A 109 -8.27 6.29 -26.86
N ILE A 110 -8.68 7.49 -26.48
CA ILE A 110 -8.04 8.25 -25.38
C ILE A 110 -8.60 7.83 -24.04
N ASN A 111 -9.82 8.17 -23.71
CA ASN A 111 -10.56 7.74 -22.52
C ASN A 111 -9.67 7.58 -21.26
N TYR A 112 -9.43 6.32 -20.80
CA TYR A 112 -8.61 6.00 -19.62
C TYR A 112 -7.12 6.37 -19.74
N ARG A 113 -6.65 6.73 -20.95
CA ARG A 113 -5.26 7.14 -21.22
C ARG A 113 -4.99 8.61 -20.92
N SER A 114 -6.02 9.45 -20.74
CA SER A 114 -5.90 10.87 -20.41
C SER A 114 -5.92 11.12 -18.90
N PHE A 115 -5.28 12.18 -18.42
CA PHE A 115 -5.36 12.63 -17.03
C PHE A 115 -6.71 13.26 -16.65
N GLY A 116 -7.60 13.55 -17.61
CA GLY A 116 -8.92 14.11 -17.33
C GLY A 116 -9.41 15.16 -18.32
N GLU A 117 -10.45 15.88 -17.92
CA GLU A 117 -11.12 16.89 -18.78
C GLU A 117 -10.64 18.33 -18.56
N ASP A 118 -9.87 18.59 -17.51
CA ASP A 118 -9.33 19.93 -17.21
C ASP A 118 -7.99 20.13 -17.90
N PRO A 119 -7.88 21.07 -18.88
CA PRO A 119 -6.65 21.26 -19.65
C PRO A 119 -5.44 21.62 -18.79
N LEU A 120 -5.63 22.38 -17.69
CA LEU A 120 -4.53 22.78 -16.83
C LEU A 120 -4.01 21.60 -15.99
N LYS A 121 -4.92 20.79 -15.42
CA LYS A 121 -4.53 19.58 -14.69
C LYS A 121 -3.83 18.57 -15.60
N VAL A 122 -4.33 18.38 -16.83
CA VAL A 122 -3.68 17.53 -17.85
C VAL A 122 -2.26 18.04 -18.13
N SER A 123 -2.09 19.36 -18.28
CA SER A 123 -0.78 20.00 -18.51
C SER A 123 0.20 19.74 -17.37
N GLN A 124 -0.22 20.00 -16.13
CA GLN A 124 0.62 19.88 -14.94
C GLN A 124 1.06 18.42 -14.72
N LYS A 125 0.12 17.48 -14.77
CA LYS A 125 0.39 16.06 -14.59
C LYS A 125 1.22 15.47 -15.73
N GLY A 126 0.89 15.85 -16.96
CA GLY A 126 1.68 15.49 -18.16
C GLY A 126 3.12 15.95 -18.02
N TRP A 127 3.34 17.21 -17.60
CA TRP A 127 4.69 17.71 -17.37
C TRP A 127 5.41 16.99 -16.24
N ALA A 128 4.74 16.73 -15.10
CA ALA A 128 5.34 15.99 -13.98
C ALA A 128 5.87 14.63 -14.45
N TYR A 129 5.08 13.89 -15.23
CA TYR A 129 5.49 12.60 -15.78
C TYR A 129 6.64 12.75 -16.78
N ALA A 130 6.54 13.68 -17.74
CA ALA A 130 7.58 13.92 -18.74
C ALA A 130 8.90 14.35 -18.07
N LYS A 131 8.84 15.32 -17.14
CA LYS A 131 10.01 15.82 -16.40
C LYS A 131 10.73 14.71 -15.64
N GLY A 132 9.97 13.84 -14.96
CA GLY A 132 10.57 12.70 -14.25
C GLY A 132 11.36 11.79 -15.19
N MET A 133 10.82 11.44 -16.36
CA MET A 133 11.54 10.66 -17.36
C MET A 133 12.76 11.39 -17.93
N GLN A 134 12.62 12.69 -18.22
CA GLN A 134 13.71 13.48 -18.79
C GLN A 134 14.87 13.67 -17.80
N ASP A 135 14.60 13.80 -16.51
CA ASP A 135 15.64 13.87 -15.47
C ASP A 135 16.45 12.58 -15.31
N GLU A 136 15.89 11.44 -15.75
CA GLU A 136 16.64 10.18 -15.85
C GLU A 136 17.31 9.99 -17.22
N GLY A 137 17.22 10.98 -18.12
CA GLY A 137 17.86 10.97 -19.43
C GLY A 137 17.05 10.22 -20.51
N ILE A 138 15.72 10.13 -20.39
CA ILE A 138 14.84 9.53 -21.41
C ILE A 138 14.07 10.61 -22.14
N ILE A 139 13.98 10.48 -23.45
CA ILE A 139 13.20 11.39 -24.30
C ILE A 139 11.72 11.09 -24.06
N ALA A 140 11.04 11.99 -23.30
CA ALA A 140 9.59 11.96 -23.14
C ALA A 140 8.90 12.55 -24.38
N CYS A 141 7.71 12.06 -24.73
CA CYS A 141 6.98 12.43 -25.92
C CYS A 141 5.51 12.78 -25.60
N ALA A 142 5.20 14.08 -25.66
CA ALA A 142 3.82 14.55 -25.54
C ALA A 142 2.99 14.14 -26.76
N LYS A 143 1.82 13.51 -26.52
CA LYS A 143 0.98 12.99 -27.60
C LYS A 143 -0.50 13.12 -27.27
N HIS A 144 -1.35 13.26 -28.31
CA HIS A 144 -1.16 13.22 -29.75
C HIS A 144 -1.47 14.60 -30.33
N PHE A 145 -0.44 15.33 -30.73
CA PHE A 145 -0.58 16.72 -31.21
C PHE A 145 -1.45 16.83 -32.48
N PRO A 146 -2.38 17.80 -32.56
CA PRO A 146 -2.64 18.88 -31.62
C PRO A 146 -3.74 18.63 -30.58
N GLY A 147 -4.13 17.39 -30.30
CA GLY A 147 -5.12 16.96 -29.33
C GLY A 147 -6.14 15.98 -29.93
N HIS A 148 -6.25 14.80 -29.34
CA HIS A 148 -7.10 13.66 -29.80
C HIS A 148 -8.26 13.36 -28.84
N GLY A 149 -8.47 14.20 -27.81
CA GLY A 149 -9.39 13.91 -26.72
C GLY A 149 -10.86 13.91 -27.06
N ASP A 150 -11.27 14.69 -28.08
CA ASP A 150 -12.67 14.86 -28.50
C ASP A 150 -12.93 14.23 -29.86
N THR A 151 -12.73 12.91 -29.95
CA THR A 151 -13.02 12.16 -31.18
C THR A 151 -13.95 10.97 -30.88
N ASP A 152 -14.82 10.65 -31.85
CA ASP A 152 -15.74 9.51 -31.81
C ASP A 152 -15.27 8.32 -32.65
N VAL A 153 -14.22 8.50 -33.43
CA VAL A 153 -13.70 7.51 -34.39
C VAL A 153 -12.31 7.06 -33.98
N ASP A 154 -12.05 5.78 -34.10
CA ASP A 154 -10.75 5.18 -33.87
C ASP A 154 -9.79 5.46 -35.03
N SER A 155 -8.72 6.20 -34.80
CA SER A 155 -7.69 6.56 -35.80
C SER A 155 -6.95 5.33 -36.38
N HIS A 156 -7.03 4.18 -35.74
CA HIS A 156 -6.55 2.94 -36.34
C HIS A 156 -7.42 2.41 -37.47
N LYS A 157 -8.65 2.89 -37.58
CA LYS A 157 -9.66 2.43 -38.58
C LYS A 157 -9.99 3.48 -39.62
N ASP A 158 -10.09 4.73 -39.25
CA ASP A 158 -10.42 5.86 -40.12
C ASP A 158 -9.77 7.15 -39.64
N LEU A 159 -9.82 8.22 -40.44
CA LEU A 159 -9.30 9.53 -40.10
C LEU A 159 -10.35 10.30 -39.25
N PRO A 160 -10.11 10.47 -37.92
CA PRO A 160 -11.04 11.21 -37.09
C PRO A 160 -11.06 12.69 -37.46
N VAL A 161 -12.25 13.30 -37.38
CA VAL A 161 -12.46 14.72 -37.69
C VAL A 161 -12.81 15.50 -36.44
N ILE A 162 -12.12 16.62 -36.20
CA ILE A 162 -12.41 17.56 -35.12
C ILE A 162 -12.87 18.89 -35.73
N ASN A 163 -14.17 19.17 -35.60
CA ASN A 163 -14.83 20.34 -36.19
C ASN A 163 -14.92 21.54 -35.22
N HIS A 164 -13.89 21.74 -34.38
CA HIS A 164 -13.88 22.85 -33.46
C HIS A 164 -13.32 24.15 -34.10
N SER A 165 -13.75 25.30 -33.59
CA SER A 165 -13.15 26.59 -33.94
C SER A 165 -11.73 26.70 -33.36
N MET A 166 -10.91 27.58 -33.97
CA MET A 166 -9.56 27.85 -33.44
C MET A 166 -9.57 28.33 -31.98
N ASP A 167 -10.57 29.14 -31.58
CA ASP A 167 -10.69 29.62 -30.21
C ASP A 167 -10.91 28.47 -29.21
N ARG A 168 -11.76 27.50 -29.62
CA ARG A 168 -11.99 26.29 -28.82
C ARG A 168 -10.73 25.44 -28.74
N LEU A 169 -10.03 25.22 -29.84
CA LEU A 169 -8.78 24.47 -29.89
C LEU A 169 -7.72 25.10 -28.99
N LYS A 170 -7.55 26.43 -29.08
CA LYS A 170 -6.61 27.21 -28.24
C LYS A 170 -6.96 27.13 -26.75
N SER A 171 -8.23 27.14 -26.41
CA SER A 171 -8.65 27.14 -25.01
C SER A 171 -8.56 25.74 -24.34
N VAL A 172 -8.57 24.66 -25.09
CA VAL A 172 -8.61 23.30 -24.55
C VAL A 172 -7.51 22.41 -25.12
N GLU A 173 -7.60 22.04 -26.40
CA GLU A 173 -6.75 20.99 -26.99
C GLU A 173 -5.26 21.40 -27.03
N PHE A 174 -4.96 22.64 -27.33
CA PHE A 174 -3.58 23.15 -27.46
C PHE A 174 -2.91 23.41 -26.10
N LYS A 175 -3.67 23.72 -25.07
CA LYS A 175 -3.14 24.12 -23.76
C LYS A 175 -2.09 23.17 -23.19
N PRO A 176 -2.30 21.84 -23.16
CA PRO A 176 -1.28 20.94 -22.65
C PRO A 176 0.01 20.94 -23.46
N PHE A 177 -0.09 21.03 -24.79
CA PHE A 177 1.08 21.07 -25.66
C PHE A 177 1.87 22.36 -25.49
N GLU A 178 1.20 23.52 -25.53
CA GLU A 178 1.85 24.82 -25.25
C GLU A 178 2.59 24.76 -23.90
N TYR A 179 1.92 24.30 -22.84
CA TYR A 179 2.50 24.22 -21.50
C TYR A 179 3.74 23.31 -21.44
N LEU A 180 3.69 22.10 -22.03
CA LEU A 180 4.82 21.19 -22.02
C LEU A 180 5.97 21.68 -22.90
N ILE A 181 5.68 22.33 -24.01
CA ILE A 181 6.68 22.96 -24.91
C ILE A 181 7.42 24.08 -24.18
N ASP A 182 6.71 24.96 -23.51
CA ASP A 182 7.30 26.05 -22.71
C ASP A 182 8.18 25.52 -21.57
N LYS A 183 7.81 24.37 -20.99
CA LYS A 183 8.59 23.67 -19.95
C LYS A 183 9.78 22.88 -20.50
N GLY A 184 9.89 22.68 -21.83
CA GLY A 184 11.00 21.98 -22.47
C GLY A 184 10.81 20.49 -22.65
N VAL A 185 9.62 20.04 -23.03
CA VAL A 185 9.42 18.64 -23.43
C VAL A 185 10.29 18.30 -24.64
N MET A 186 10.98 17.16 -24.57
CA MET A 186 12.00 16.79 -25.56
C MET A 186 11.43 16.33 -26.89
N SER A 187 10.21 15.76 -26.91
CA SER A 187 9.57 15.35 -28.15
C SER A 187 8.05 15.47 -28.13
N VAL A 188 7.47 15.52 -29.34
CA VAL A 188 6.02 15.57 -29.58
C VAL A 188 5.68 14.56 -30.66
N MET A 189 4.57 13.84 -30.53
CA MET A 189 4.01 12.96 -31.56
C MET A 189 2.83 13.62 -32.24
N THR A 190 2.88 13.71 -33.59
CA THR A 190 1.83 14.33 -34.41
C THR A 190 0.78 13.31 -34.80
N ALA A 191 -0.48 13.63 -34.57
CA ALA A 191 -1.61 12.74 -34.71
C ALA A 191 -2.16 12.62 -36.15
N HIS A 192 -2.76 11.47 -36.44
CA HIS A 192 -3.55 11.26 -37.63
C HIS A 192 -5.00 11.75 -37.38
N LEU A 193 -5.17 13.08 -37.43
CA LEU A 193 -6.46 13.77 -37.25
C LEU A 193 -6.70 14.74 -38.38
N TYR A 194 -7.93 14.94 -38.81
CA TYR A 194 -8.33 16.00 -39.71
C TYR A 194 -9.00 17.13 -38.95
N ILE A 195 -8.40 18.31 -38.95
CA ILE A 195 -8.89 19.51 -38.27
C ILE A 195 -9.01 20.65 -39.26
N PRO A 196 -10.19 20.88 -39.86
CA PRO A 196 -10.39 21.88 -40.91
C PRO A 196 -10.03 23.32 -40.50
N ALA A 197 -10.12 23.64 -39.20
CA ALA A 197 -9.74 24.95 -38.68
C ALA A 197 -8.23 25.22 -38.78
N ILE A 198 -7.37 24.19 -38.78
CA ILE A 198 -5.92 24.31 -38.95
C ILE A 198 -5.55 24.20 -40.43
N ASP A 199 -6.06 23.16 -41.08
CA ASP A 199 -5.85 22.91 -42.52
C ASP A 199 -7.12 22.43 -43.18
N SER A 200 -7.72 23.26 -44.03
CA SER A 200 -8.97 22.98 -44.73
C SER A 200 -8.83 22.02 -45.93
N THR A 201 -7.59 21.60 -46.23
CA THR A 201 -7.35 20.63 -47.32
C THR A 201 -8.04 19.31 -46.97
N LYS A 202 -8.97 18.87 -47.82
CA LYS A 202 -9.79 17.69 -47.58
C LYS A 202 -8.93 16.44 -47.33
N ASN A 203 -9.26 15.75 -46.25
CA ASN A 203 -8.60 14.48 -45.80
C ASN A 203 -7.09 14.60 -45.51
N ILE A 204 -6.55 15.83 -45.25
CA ILE A 204 -5.18 15.97 -44.77
C ILE A 204 -5.09 15.69 -43.30
N ALA A 205 -4.26 14.71 -42.95
CA ALA A 205 -3.99 14.44 -41.52
C ALA A 205 -3.00 15.48 -40.97
N MET A 206 -3.18 15.87 -39.70
CA MET A 206 -2.27 16.85 -39.04
C MET A 206 -0.81 16.40 -39.08
N SER A 207 -0.55 15.09 -39.04
CA SER A 207 0.80 14.50 -39.15
C SER A 207 1.49 14.74 -40.53
N ILE A 208 0.75 15.14 -41.54
CA ILE A 208 1.27 15.44 -42.90
C ILE A 208 0.90 16.85 -43.38
N SER A 209 0.41 17.70 -42.48
CA SER A 209 0.04 19.11 -42.76
C SER A 209 1.19 20.06 -42.40
N ASP A 210 1.71 20.78 -43.40
CA ASP A 210 2.70 21.85 -43.18
C ASP A 210 2.16 22.93 -42.23
N LYS A 211 0.87 23.28 -42.34
CA LYS A 211 0.23 24.25 -41.47
C LYS A 211 0.22 23.79 -40.00
N ALA A 212 0.00 22.51 -39.76
CA ALA A 212 0.00 21.95 -38.39
C ALA A 212 1.42 21.89 -37.83
N ILE A 213 2.41 21.42 -38.60
CA ILE A 213 3.73 21.09 -38.05
C ILE A 213 4.64 22.31 -38.16
N ASN A 214 4.94 22.79 -39.38
CA ASN A 214 5.81 23.95 -39.54
C ASN A 214 5.09 25.24 -39.12
N GLY A 215 3.77 25.36 -39.34
CA GLY A 215 2.96 26.49 -38.90
C GLY A 215 2.76 26.54 -37.41
N LEU A 216 1.89 25.71 -36.90
CA LEU A 216 1.43 25.74 -35.50
C LEU A 216 2.52 25.25 -34.53
N LEU A 217 3.03 24.00 -34.72
CA LEU A 217 3.96 23.42 -33.74
C LEU A 217 5.31 24.14 -33.73
N ARG A 218 5.92 24.42 -34.91
CA ARG A 218 7.27 25.00 -34.99
C ARG A 218 7.28 26.54 -34.85
N ARG A 219 6.44 27.25 -35.60
CA ARG A 219 6.48 28.73 -35.61
C ARG A 219 5.65 29.33 -34.48
N GLU A 220 4.40 28.90 -34.28
CA GLU A 220 3.50 29.50 -33.29
C GLU A 220 3.87 29.06 -31.86
N PHE A 221 4.03 27.75 -31.62
CA PHE A 221 4.39 27.21 -30.27
C PHE A 221 5.91 27.19 -30.03
N GLY A 222 6.73 27.50 -31.03
CA GLY A 222 8.18 27.59 -30.87
C GLY A 222 8.89 26.25 -30.56
N PHE A 223 8.25 25.10 -30.80
CA PHE A 223 8.82 23.80 -30.49
C PHE A 223 10.12 23.51 -31.26
N ARG A 224 11.19 23.16 -30.51
CA ARG A 224 12.52 22.87 -31.07
C ARG A 224 12.94 21.41 -30.90
N GLY A 225 12.21 20.63 -30.10
CA GLY A 225 12.49 19.22 -29.86
C GLY A 225 12.21 18.31 -31.05
N LEU A 226 12.30 16.99 -30.84
CA LEU A 226 12.02 15.98 -31.90
C LEU A 226 10.52 15.86 -32.14
N SER A 227 10.10 15.90 -33.42
CA SER A 227 8.72 15.52 -33.79
C SER A 227 8.73 14.14 -34.41
N PHE A 228 7.87 13.28 -33.85
CA PHE A 228 7.56 11.96 -34.39
C PHE A 228 6.20 12.01 -35.08
N THR A 229 6.02 11.29 -36.18
CA THR A 229 4.66 10.98 -36.63
C THR A 229 4.05 9.94 -35.71
N ASP A 230 2.73 9.87 -35.60
CA ASP A 230 2.06 8.62 -35.22
C ASP A 230 2.35 7.55 -36.29
N ALA A 231 2.05 6.29 -36.00
CA ALA A 231 2.44 5.17 -36.87
C ALA A 231 1.86 5.30 -38.30
N LEU A 232 2.71 5.52 -39.29
CA LEU A 232 2.28 5.79 -40.68
C LEU A 232 1.55 4.63 -41.36
N ASN A 233 1.70 3.40 -40.85
CA ASN A 233 0.96 2.24 -41.32
C ASN A 233 -0.49 2.14 -40.79
N MET A 234 -0.97 3.12 -40.00
CA MET A 234 -2.36 3.16 -39.52
C MET A 234 -3.34 3.45 -40.64
N GLN A 235 -4.46 2.72 -40.69
CA GLN A 235 -5.49 2.85 -41.73
C GLN A 235 -6.10 4.25 -41.85
N GLY A 236 -6.13 5.00 -40.72
CA GLY A 236 -6.63 6.36 -40.68
C GLY A 236 -5.93 7.32 -41.64
N VAL A 237 -4.67 7.04 -42.01
CA VAL A 237 -3.88 7.84 -42.95
C VAL A 237 -3.41 7.03 -44.17
N ALA A 238 -3.00 5.79 -43.98
CA ALA A 238 -2.39 4.96 -45.04
C ALA A 238 -3.34 4.71 -46.23
N LYS A 239 -4.66 4.60 -46.01
CA LYS A 239 -5.62 4.36 -47.07
C LYS A 239 -5.81 5.53 -48.05
N TYR A 240 -5.38 6.73 -47.67
CA TYR A 240 -5.52 7.94 -48.52
C TYR A 240 -4.27 8.25 -49.30
N HIS A 241 -3.14 7.61 -49.04
CA HIS A 241 -1.86 7.89 -49.64
C HIS A 241 -1.15 6.58 -50.03
N PRO A 242 -0.55 6.53 -51.26
CA PRO A 242 0.32 5.40 -51.63
C PRO A 242 1.52 5.32 -50.69
N ASP A 243 2.01 4.06 -50.48
CA ASP A 243 3.23 3.81 -49.76
C ASP A 243 4.42 4.63 -50.33
N GLY A 244 5.24 5.17 -49.44
CA GLY A 244 6.38 6.03 -49.81
C GLY A 244 6.00 7.52 -49.97
N GLU A 245 4.84 7.84 -50.54
CA GLU A 245 4.37 9.23 -50.71
C GLU A 245 3.93 9.82 -49.37
N LEU A 246 3.31 8.99 -48.51
CA LEU A 246 2.91 9.36 -47.16
C LEU A 246 4.14 9.81 -46.34
N GLU A 247 5.20 9.02 -46.39
CA GLU A 247 6.47 9.29 -45.71
C GLU A 247 7.13 10.56 -46.19
N LEU A 248 7.15 10.78 -47.54
CA LEU A 248 7.70 12.01 -48.13
C LEU A 248 6.88 13.23 -47.66
N LYS A 249 5.54 13.15 -47.68
CA LYS A 249 4.66 14.25 -47.25
C LYS A 249 4.88 14.53 -45.76
N ALA A 250 4.98 13.52 -44.91
CA ALA A 250 5.24 13.64 -43.47
C ALA A 250 6.61 14.35 -43.20
N LEU A 251 7.64 13.99 -43.96
CA LEU A 251 8.95 14.65 -43.88
C LEU A 251 8.87 16.12 -44.33
N MET A 252 8.24 16.38 -45.47
CA MET A 252 8.08 17.76 -45.99
C MET A 252 7.24 18.63 -45.05
N ALA A 253 6.23 18.08 -44.39
CA ALA A 253 5.40 18.78 -43.44
C ALA A 253 6.16 19.22 -42.15
N GLY A 254 7.35 18.68 -41.90
CA GLY A 254 8.19 19.16 -40.80
C GLY A 254 8.54 18.11 -39.73
N ASN A 255 8.06 16.86 -39.84
CA ASN A 255 8.44 15.81 -38.85
C ASN A 255 9.94 15.50 -38.97
N ASP A 256 10.55 15.15 -37.86
CA ASP A 256 11.95 14.73 -37.77
C ASP A 256 12.09 13.23 -37.93
N ILE A 257 11.17 12.43 -37.38
CA ILE A 257 11.22 10.97 -37.36
C ILE A 257 9.88 10.40 -37.84
N LEU A 258 9.95 9.50 -38.82
CA LEU A 258 8.82 8.81 -39.43
C LEU A 258 8.63 7.47 -38.75
N LEU A 259 7.57 7.28 -37.96
CA LEU A 259 7.32 6.09 -37.18
C LEU A 259 6.56 5.03 -38.02
N ALA A 260 7.03 3.79 -37.99
CA ALA A 260 6.40 2.64 -38.66
C ALA A 260 5.98 2.92 -40.11
N PRO A 261 6.91 3.31 -41.00
CA PRO A 261 6.62 3.56 -42.41
C PRO A 261 6.14 2.26 -43.11
N GLY A 262 5.23 2.42 -44.10
CA GLY A 262 4.69 1.28 -44.83
C GLY A 262 5.72 0.57 -45.73
N ASP A 263 6.46 1.35 -46.51
CA ASP A 263 7.52 0.83 -47.42
C ASP A 263 8.80 1.68 -47.34
N ILE A 264 9.79 1.20 -46.57
CA ILE A 264 11.07 1.91 -46.35
C ILE A 264 11.86 2.09 -47.65
N PRO A 265 12.08 1.08 -48.51
CA PRO A 265 12.73 1.25 -49.79
C PRO A 265 12.13 2.32 -50.67
N LYS A 266 10.80 2.31 -50.82
CA LYS A 266 10.05 3.24 -51.67
C LYS A 266 10.09 4.68 -51.06
N ALA A 267 9.92 4.80 -49.74
CA ALA A 267 10.05 6.08 -49.05
C ALA A 267 11.45 6.71 -49.27
N LYS A 268 12.52 5.93 -49.08
CA LYS A 268 13.90 6.38 -49.39
C LYS A 268 14.11 6.79 -50.83
N LYS A 269 13.53 6.05 -51.78
CA LYS A 269 13.61 6.38 -53.19
C LYS A 269 12.93 7.73 -53.47
N LEU A 270 11.70 7.92 -53.06
CA LEU A 270 10.93 9.16 -53.29
C LEU A 270 11.54 10.37 -52.58
N ILE A 271 12.11 10.20 -51.38
CA ILE A 271 12.85 11.28 -50.71
C ILE A 271 14.10 11.71 -51.50
N LYS A 272 14.87 10.75 -52.05
CA LYS A 272 16.02 11.04 -52.88
C LYS A 272 15.62 11.73 -54.17
N GLU A 273 14.55 11.28 -54.82
CA GLU A 273 14.00 11.91 -56.02
C GLU A 273 13.56 13.38 -55.72
N ALA A 274 12.86 13.58 -54.58
CA ALA A 274 12.44 14.93 -54.18
C ALA A 274 13.65 15.84 -53.85
N MET A 275 14.76 15.30 -53.40
CA MET A 275 16.00 16.06 -53.19
C MET A 275 16.64 16.39 -54.57
N ALA A 276 16.66 15.45 -55.50
CA ALA A 276 17.27 15.63 -56.82
C ALA A 276 16.50 16.65 -57.71
N ASP A 277 15.17 16.70 -57.60
CA ASP A 277 14.30 17.60 -58.36
C ASP A 277 14.01 18.93 -57.65
N GLY A 278 14.61 19.15 -56.49
CA GLY A 278 14.52 20.43 -55.74
C GLY A 278 13.26 20.63 -54.94
N ARG A 279 12.34 19.66 -54.87
CA ARG A 279 11.15 19.70 -53.99
C ARG A 279 11.53 19.67 -52.48
N LEU A 280 12.69 19.10 -52.16
CA LEU A 280 13.23 18.99 -50.83
C LEU A 280 14.71 19.38 -50.82
N SER A 281 15.09 20.44 -50.10
CA SER A 281 16.48 20.85 -50.08
C SER A 281 17.36 19.90 -49.28
N GLU A 282 18.61 19.72 -49.67
CA GLU A 282 19.59 18.95 -48.90
C GLU A 282 19.80 19.50 -47.53
N ASP A 283 19.92 20.81 -47.36
CA ASP A 283 20.10 21.49 -46.05
C ASP A 283 18.95 21.18 -45.11
N TYR A 284 17.73 21.10 -45.61
CA TYR A 284 16.58 20.73 -44.81
C TYR A 284 16.69 19.30 -44.26
N VAL A 285 17.06 18.33 -45.08
CA VAL A 285 17.25 16.96 -44.70
C VAL A 285 18.41 16.83 -43.73
N TRP A 286 19.56 17.44 -44.06
CA TRP A 286 20.74 17.43 -43.18
C TRP A 286 20.50 18.11 -41.84
N GLY A 287 19.72 19.16 -41.79
CA GLY A 287 19.30 19.82 -40.53
C GLY A 287 18.56 18.83 -39.61
N LYS A 288 17.66 18.01 -40.15
CA LYS A 288 16.98 16.97 -39.39
C LYS A 288 17.91 15.83 -38.96
N VAL A 289 18.80 15.38 -39.85
CA VAL A 289 19.82 14.37 -39.55
C VAL A 289 20.71 14.83 -38.40
N HIS A 290 21.26 16.03 -38.47
CA HIS A 290 22.08 16.63 -37.42
C HIS A 290 21.33 16.68 -36.08
N LYS A 291 20.06 17.08 -36.10
CA LYS A 291 19.23 17.11 -34.91
C LYS A 291 19.09 15.73 -34.28
N ILE A 292 18.78 14.69 -35.06
CA ILE A 292 18.66 13.31 -34.61
C ILE A 292 20.00 12.80 -34.06
N LEU A 293 21.12 13.10 -34.72
CA LEU A 293 22.45 12.68 -34.24
C LEU A 293 22.82 13.35 -32.91
N ASN A 294 22.46 14.62 -32.72
CA ASN A 294 22.67 15.33 -31.46
C ASN A 294 21.87 14.66 -30.31
N TYR A 295 20.64 14.25 -30.56
CA TYR A 295 19.88 13.48 -29.58
C TYR A 295 20.50 12.11 -29.32
N LYS A 296 20.99 11.40 -30.34
CA LYS A 296 21.70 10.13 -30.18
C LYS A 296 22.96 10.27 -29.35
N HIS A 297 23.74 11.34 -29.61
CA HIS A 297 24.91 11.66 -28.81
C HIS A 297 24.55 11.97 -27.35
N ALA A 298 23.55 12.81 -27.13
CA ALA A 298 23.05 13.11 -25.77
C ALA A 298 22.55 11.87 -25.00
N MET A 299 22.09 10.84 -25.73
CA MET A 299 21.70 9.55 -25.14
C MET A 299 22.88 8.58 -24.99
N GLY A 300 24.11 8.98 -25.29
CA GLY A 300 25.33 8.15 -25.19
C GLY A 300 25.41 7.01 -26.21
N LEU A 301 24.74 7.15 -27.33
CA LEU A 301 24.70 6.09 -28.36
C LEU A 301 25.97 5.99 -29.18
N ASP A 302 26.83 6.98 -29.17
CA ASP A 302 28.19 6.96 -29.73
C ASP A 302 29.14 6.00 -28.97
N GLU A 303 28.91 5.85 -27.65
CA GLU A 303 29.67 4.95 -26.77
C GLU A 303 28.82 3.76 -26.29
N PHE A 304 27.92 3.26 -27.11
CA PHE A 304 27.00 2.19 -26.74
C PHE A 304 27.73 0.95 -26.23
N THR A 305 27.37 0.52 -25.03
CA THR A 305 27.78 -0.76 -24.44
C THR A 305 26.60 -1.73 -24.36
N PRO A 306 26.82 -3.04 -24.62
CA PRO A 306 25.74 -4.01 -24.51
C PRO A 306 25.09 -4.04 -23.12
N ILE A 307 23.77 -4.15 -23.10
CA ILE A 307 22.96 -4.17 -21.89
C ILE A 307 23.05 -5.55 -21.25
N SER A 308 23.31 -5.61 -19.94
CA SER A 308 23.35 -6.87 -19.20
C SER A 308 21.98 -7.55 -19.15
N GLU A 309 21.93 -8.83 -19.48
CA GLU A 309 20.74 -9.69 -19.37
C GLU A 309 20.50 -10.17 -17.93
N HIS A 310 21.47 -10.04 -17.02
CA HIS A 310 21.38 -10.52 -15.65
C HIS A 310 20.40 -9.69 -14.82
N HIS A 311 19.55 -10.37 -14.07
CA HIS A 311 18.61 -9.77 -13.10
C HIS A 311 17.62 -8.73 -13.63
N VAL A 312 17.42 -8.61 -14.96
CA VAL A 312 16.55 -7.59 -15.60
C VAL A 312 15.17 -7.50 -14.92
N ILE A 313 14.46 -8.63 -14.78
CA ILE A 313 13.12 -8.64 -14.16
C ILE A 313 13.17 -8.20 -12.70
N LYS A 314 14.20 -8.58 -11.94
CA LYS A 314 14.37 -8.18 -10.55
C LYS A 314 14.62 -6.68 -10.42
N ASP A 315 15.44 -6.13 -11.31
CA ASP A 315 15.80 -4.71 -11.31
C ASP A 315 14.60 -3.83 -11.67
N LEU A 316 13.75 -4.27 -12.61
CA LEU A 316 12.53 -3.58 -13.02
C LEU A 316 11.40 -3.65 -11.97
N ASN A 317 11.37 -4.71 -11.14
CA ASN A 317 10.35 -4.93 -10.11
C ASN A 317 10.93 -4.77 -8.70
N ASN A 318 11.87 -3.85 -8.52
CA ASN A 318 12.50 -3.59 -7.24
C ASN A 318 11.49 -2.98 -6.23
N THR A 319 11.93 -2.83 -5.00
CA THR A 319 11.06 -2.36 -3.93
C THR A 319 10.63 -0.90 -4.10
N SER A 320 11.50 -0.06 -4.66
CA SER A 320 11.19 1.35 -4.94
C SER A 320 10.05 1.46 -5.96
N ALA A 321 10.11 0.69 -7.04
CA ALA A 321 9.05 0.64 -8.06
C ALA A 321 7.69 0.20 -7.45
N LYS A 322 7.69 -0.80 -6.57
CA LYS A 322 6.48 -1.24 -5.85
C LYS A 322 5.96 -0.17 -4.90
N PHE A 323 6.85 0.50 -4.20
CA PHE A 323 6.49 1.56 -3.27
C PHE A 323 5.81 2.73 -4.00
N ILE A 324 6.41 3.21 -5.11
CA ILE A 324 5.82 4.26 -5.94
C ILE A 324 4.43 3.83 -6.43
N ASN A 325 4.29 2.60 -6.91
CA ASN A 325 2.99 2.08 -7.35
C ASN A 325 1.93 2.11 -6.23
N TYR A 326 2.29 1.70 -5.01
CA TYR A 326 1.36 1.76 -3.88
C TYR A 326 1.01 3.18 -3.45
N GLN A 327 1.95 4.12 -3.54
CA GLN A 327 1.68 5.54 -3.27
C GLN A 327 0.71 6.13 -4.31
N LEU A 328 0.91 5.85 -5.58
CA LEU A 328 0.02 6.28 -6.65
C LEU A 328 -1.41 5.76 -6.43
N VAL A 329 -1.54 4.44 -6.21
CA VAL A 329 -2.85 3.79 -5.97
C VAL A 329 -3.52 4.30 -4.69
N GLU A 330 -2.75 4.64 -3.65
CA GLU A 330 -3.30 5.23 -2.43
C GLU A 330 -3.88 6.62 -2.69
N GLN A 331 -3.16 7.45 -3.45
CA GLN A 331 -3.53 8.85 -3.69
C GLN A 331 -4.60 9.03 -4.78
N GLU A 332 -4.80 8.05 -5.66
CA GLU A 332 -5.83 8.16 -6.70
C GLU A 332 -7.24 7.83 -6.20
N LEU A 333 -7.39 7.12 -5.06
CA LEU A 333 -8.69 6.75 -4.52
C LEU A 333 -9.58 7.96 -4.33
N CYS A 334 -10.80 7.92 -4.88
CA CYS A 334 -11.75 9.03 -4.84
C CYS A 334 -13.07 8.60 -4.21
N LEU A 335 -13.49 9.28 -3.13
CA LEU A 335 -14.76 9.04 -2.46
C LEU A 335 -15.81 10.05 -2.91
N LEU A 336 -16.88 9.57 -3.53
CA LEU A 336 -18.01 10.37 -3.98
C LEU A 336 -19.23 10.14 -3.07
N ASN A 337 -19.99 11.19 -2.83
CA ASN A 337 -21.16 11.18 -1.95
C ASN A 337 -20.80 10.80 -0.49
N ASP A 338 -21.15 9.63 -0.02
CA ASP A 338 -20.99 9.20 1.38
C ASP A 338 -21.64 10.16 2.39
N THR A 339 -22.94 10.42 2.19
CA THR A 339 -23.72 11.35 3.03
C THR A 339 -23.87 10.85 4.46
N ASN A 340 -23.80 9.55 4.68
CA ASN A 340 -23.97 8.88 5.96
C ASN A 340 -22.64 8.56 6.65
N SER A 341 -21.52 9.05 6.11
CA SER A 341 -20.18 8.81 6.68
C SER A 341 -19.89 7.33 6.92
N ILE A 342 -20.14 6.48 5.90
CA ILE A 342 -19.90 5.04 5.94
C ILE A 342 -18.39 4.76 6.08
N ILE A 343 -17.57 5.56 5.39
CA ILE A 343 -16.10 5.46 5.46
C ILE A 343 -15.56 6.58 6.36
N PRO A 344 -14.65 6.25 7.28
CA PRO A 344 -14.08 4.93 7.56
C PRO A 344 -14.93 4.11 8.53
N ILE A 345 -14.96 2.77 8.32
CA ILE A 345 -15.62 1.82 9.21
C ILE A 345 -14.82 1.71 10.51
N ARG A 346 -15.48 1.93 11.65
CA ARG A 346 -14.88 1.80 12.97
C ARG A 346 -15.10 0.39 13.53
N LYS A 347 -14.06 -0.21 14.09
CA LYS A 347 -14.14 -1.57 14.67
C LYS A 347 -14.92 -1.65 15.98
N ASP A 348 -14.99 -0.55 16.71
CA ASP A 348 -15.70 -0.45 18.00
C ASP A 348 -17.23 -0.37 17.85
N GLU A 349 -17.75 -0.16 16.65
CA GLU A 349 -19.19 -0.06 16.39
C GLU A 349 -19.92 -1.42 16.27
N ASN A 350 -19.21 -2.53 16.31
CA ASN A 350 -19.73 -3.90 16.28
C ASN A 350 -20.78 -4.19 15.18
N LYS A 351 -20.65 -3.50 14.03
CA LYS A 351 -21.55 -3.61 12.87
C LYS A 351 -21.37 -4.94 12.15
N SER A 352 -22.47 -5.53 11.73
CA SER A 352 -22.47 -6.64 10.78
C SER A 352 -22.18 -6.11 9.37
N VAL A 353 -21.13 -6.61 8.72
CA VAL A 353 -20.68 -6.14 7.41
C VAL A 353 -20.75 -7.25 6.38
N LEU A 354 -21.43 -6.99 5.25
CA LEU A 354 -21.48 -7.87 4.09
C LEU A 354 -20.66 -7.30 2.94
N SER A 355 -19.76 -8.08 2.36
CA SER A 355 -19.11 -7.77 1.08
C SER A 355 -19.70 -8.60 -0.05
N ILE A 356 -20.19 -7.95 -1.11
CA ILE A 356 -20.68 -8.57 -2.34
C ILE A 356 -19.76 -8.19 -3.49
N ALA A 357 -19.02 -9.17 -4.04
CA ALA A 357 -18.21 -8.95 -5.23
C ALA A 357 -18.98 -9.40 -6.50
N ILE A 358 -19.20 -8.46 -7.43
CA ILE A 358 -19.80 -8.73 -8.73
C ILE A 358 -18.69 -8.82 -9.78
N GLY A 359 -18.49 -10.00 -10.36
CA GLY A 359 -17.42 -10.22 -11.33
C GLY A 359 -17.42 -11.61 -11.93
N ASN A 360 -16.50 -12.47 -11.51
CA ASN A 360 -16.38 -13.85 -11.96
C ASN A 360 -17.07 -14.88 -11.06
N GLY A 361 -17.74 -14.45 -9.98
CA GLY A 361 -18.45 -15.32 -9.06
C GLY A 361 -17.59 -16.05 -8.02
N SER A 362 -16.33 -15.64 -7.86
CA SER A 362 -15.41 -16.18 -6.83
C SER A 362 -14.93 -15.09 -5.87
N ILE A 363 -14.62 -15.49 -4.64
CA ILE A 363 -14.00 -14.60 -3.65
C ILE A 363 -12.65 -14.12 -4.19
N ASN A 364 -12.47 -12.81 -4.21
CA ASN A 364 -11.31 -12.16 -4.79
C ASN A 364 -10.31 -11.62 -3.74
N SER A 365 -9.23 -10.99 -4.21
CA SER A 365 -8.20 -10.44 -3.31
C SER A 365 -8.70 -9.23 -2.51
N PHE A 366 -9.62 -8.42 -3.03
CA PHE A 366 -10.22 -7.32 -2.28
C PHE A 366 -10.99 -7.81 -1.06
N GLN A 367 -11.85 -8.81 -1.25
CA GLN A 367 -12.61 -9.42 -0.16
C GLN A 367 -11.70 -10.03 0.91
N LYS A 368 -10.61 -10.68 0.50
CA LYS A 368 -9.60 -11.22 1.43
C LYS A 368 -8.86 -10.13 2.20
N GLU A 369 -8.66 -8.94 1.63
CA GLU A 369 -8.08 -7.82 2.35
C GLU A 369 -9.08 -7.21 3.35
N LEU A 370 -10.38 -7.11 3.00
CA LEU A 370 -11.41 -6.69 3.96
C LEU A 370 -11.48 -7.61 5.18
N GLU A 371 -11.45 -8.94 4.96
CA GLU A 371 -11.49 -9.96 6.02
C GLU A 371 -10.31 -9.84 7.01
N LYS A 372 -9.12 -9.42 6.54
CA LYS A 372 -7.96 -9.16 7.41
C LYS A 372 -8.15 -7.93 8.31
N LEU A 373 -8.96 -6.97 7.86
CA LEU A 373 -9.14 -5.68 8.52
C LEU A 373 -10.36 -5.63 9.44
N GLY A 374 -11.39 -6.45 9.20
CA GLY A 374 -12.61 -6.50 9.99
C GLY A 374 -13.33 -7.84 9.89
N ASN A 375 -14.39 -8.03 10.69
CA ASN A 375 -15.29 -9.15 10.55
C ASN A 375 -16.28 -8.87 9.42
N VAL A 376 -16.11 -9.52 8.27
CA VAL A 376 -16.86 -9.25 7.03
C VAL A 376 -17.33 -10.56 6.43
N ASP A 377 -18.64 -10.70 6.25
CA ASP A 377 -19.22 -11.82 5.52
C ASP A 377 -19.03 -11.65 4.02
N LEU A 378 -18.59 -12.69 3.34
CA LEU A 378 -18.20 -12.62 1.93
C LEU A 378 -19.22 -13.34 1.03
N LYS A 379 -19.67 -12.65 0.00
CA LYS A 379 -20.49 -13.19 -1.11
C LYS A 379 -19.91 -12.75 -2.44
N SER A 380 -19.99 -13.62 -3.43
CA SER A 380 -19.54 -13.31 -4.79
C SER A 380 -20.56 -13.81 -5.80
N ILE A 381 -20.78 -13.02 -6.84
CA ILE A 381 -21.72 -13.35 -7.92
C ILE A 381 -21.08 -13.08 -9.28
N ASN A 382 -21.43 -13.91 -10.27
CA ASN A 382 -21.04 -13.64 -11.64
C ASN A 382 -21.87 -12.48 -12.20
N LYS A 383 -21.25 -11.56 -12.94
CA LYS A 383 -21.94 -10.43 -13.58
C LYS A 383 -23.04 -10.85 -14.58
N SER A 384 -22.98 -12.08 -15.08
CA SER A 384 -23.98 -12.70 -15.96
C SER A 384 -24.97 -13.60 -15.22
N ALA A 385 -25.02 -13.56 -13.89
CA ALA A 385 -25.93 -14.35 -13.07
C ALA A 385 -27.39 -14.02 -13.36
N SER A 386 -28.30 -14.94 -13.01
CA SER A 386 -29.75 -14.77 -13.24
C SER A 386 -30.35 -13.67 -12.35
N VAL A 387 -31.47 -13.13 -12.77
CA VAL A 387 -32.26 -12.15 -11.99
C VAL A 387 -32.62 -12.71 -10.60
N SER A 388 -32.93 -14.00 -10.50
CA SER A 388 -33.26 -14.67 -9.24
C SER A 388 -32.09 -14.64 -8.26
N GLN A 389 -30.86 -14.88 -8.74
CA GLN A 389 -29.66 -14.84 -7.90
C GLN A 389 -29.38 -13.42 -7.39
N PHE A 390 -29.58 -12.39 -8.22
CA PHE A 390 -29.48 -11.00 -7.78
C PHE A 390 -30.56 -10.62 -6.76
N ASN A 391 -31.80 -11.12 -6.94
CA ASN A 391 -32.90 -10.89 -5.98
C ASN A 391 -32.58 -11.50 -4.59
N THR A 392 -32.02 -12.72 -4.55
CA THR A 392 -31.57 -13.34 -3.29
C THR A 392 -30.52 -12.49 -2.59
N LEU A 393 -29.55 -11.91 -3.34
CA LEU A 393 -28.57 -11.00 -2.76
C LEU A 393 -29.20 -9.69 -2.27
N LYS A 394 -30.17 -9.15 -3.00
CA LYS A 394 -30.91 -7.94 -2.58
C LYS A 394 -31.62 -8.15 -1.24
N GLU A 395 -32.28 -9.29 -1.04
CA GLU A 395 -32.92 -9.63 0.24
C GLU A 395 -31.88 -9.75 1.36
N LEU A 396 -30.72 -10.34 1.06
CA LEU A 396 -29.64 -10.48 2.01
C LEU A 396 -29.11 -9.12 2.51
N THR A 397 -29.06 -8.10 1.65
CA THR A 397 -28.55 -6.76 2.02
C THR A 397 -29.31 -6.09 3.17
N SER A 398 -30.57 -6.45 3.40
CA SER A 398 -31.39 -5.88 4.49
C SER A 398 -31.09 -6.47 5.86
N ARG A 399 -30.26 -7.51 5.95
CA ARG A 399 -29.89 -8.19 7.21
C ARG A 399 -28.59 -7.68 7.82
N TYR A 400 -27.91 -6.73 7.15
CA TYR A 400 -26.62 -6.22 7.55
C TYR A 400 -26.66 -4.72 7.81
N ASP A 401 -25.90 -4.28 8.79
CA ASP A 401 -25.76 -2.87 9.12
C ASP A 401 -25.01 -2.11 8.04
N LEU A 402 -24.11 -2.80 7.30
CA LEU A 402 -23.34 -2.24 6.21
C LEU A 402 -23.14 -3.26 5.08
N VAL A 403 -23.27 -2.79 3.85
CA VAL A 403 -23.06 -3.59 2.64
C VAL A 403 -22.04 -2.91 1.73
N ILE A 404 -20.95 -3.61 1.44
CA ILE A 404 -19.91 -3.20 0.50
C ILE A 404 -20.13 -3.97 -0.80
N VAL A 405 -20.51 -3.29 -1.87
CA VAL A 405 -20.64 -3.90 -3.21
C VAL A 405 -19.45 -3.49 -4.06
N SER A 406 -18.73 -4.45 -4.61
CA SER A 406 -17.56 -4.18 -5.45
C SER A 406 -17.73 -4.71 -6.86
N LEU A 407 -17.34 -3.89 -7.86
CA LEU A 407 -17.39 -4.24 -9.29
C LEU A 407 -16.01 -4.68 -9.76
N HIS A 408 -15.97 -5.86 -10.40
CA HIS A 408 -14.78 -6.52 -10.90
C HIS A 408 -14.95 -7.01 -12.34
N ASN A 409 -13.82 -7.24 -13.03
CA ASN A 409 -13.81 -7.72 -14.42
C ASN A 409 -14.65 -6.85 -15.35
N THR A 410 -14.64 -5.54 -15.13
CA THR A 410 -15.25 -4.54 -16.00
C THR A 410 -14.38 -4.32 -17.24
N SER A 411 -14.89 -3.63 -18.23
CA SER A 411 -14.12 -3.21 -19.41
C SER A 411 -13.69 -1.74 -19.27
N LYS A 412 -12.51 -1.41 -19.71
CA LYS A 412 -12.07 -0.03 -19.80
C LYS A 412 -12.59 0.73 -21.01
N TYR A 413 -13.29 0.05 -21.92
CA TYR A 413 -13.78 0.59 -23.19
C TYR A 413 -15.28 0.84 -23.20
N PRO A 414 -15.74 1.96 -23.85
CA PRO A 414 -17.15 2.21 -24.10
C PRO A 414 -17.75 1.18 -25.08
N PRO A 415 -19.09 1.12 -25.24
CA PRO A 415 -20.07 1.98 -24.57
C PRO A 415 -20.56 1.45 -23.22
N ASN A 416 -20.33 0.17 -22.89
CA ASN A 416 -20.94 -0.47 -21.72
C ASN A 416 -19.97 -0.70 -20.57
N PHE A 417 -18.68 -0.50 -20.79
CA PHE A 417 -17.61 -0.75 -19.79
C PHE A 417 -17.71 -2.12 -19.10
N GLY A 418 -18.31 -3.11 -19.77
CA GLY A 418 -18.49 -4.47 -19.27
C GLY A 418 -19.60 -4.63 -18.20
N ILE A 419 -20.42 -3.60 -17.96
CA ILE A 419 -21.57 -3.65 -17.06
C ILE A 419 -22.76 -4.31 -17.76
N THR A 420 -23.37 -5.33 -17.11
CA THR A 420 -24.57 -6.01 -17.62
C THR A 420 -25.85 -5.32 -17.13
N GLY A 421 -26.97 -5.54 -17.83
CA GLY A 421 -28.26 -5.01 -17.41
C GLY A 421 -28.70 -5.50 -16.02
N GLN A 422 -28.38 -6.76 -15.67
CA GLN A 422 -28.67 -7.33 -14.36
C GLN A 422 -27.88 -6.63 -13.26
N THR A 423 -26.57 -6.38 -13.49
CA THR A 423 -25.72 -5.62 -12.55
C THR A 423 -26.26 -4.20 -12.36
N ALA A 424 -26.60 -3.50 -13.44
CA ALA A 424 -27.15 -2.14 -13.37
C ALA A 424 -28.48 -2.11 -12.62
N ASN A 425 -29.40 -3.02 -12.91
CA ASN A 425 -30.68 -3.12 -12.20
C ASN A 425 -30.51 -3.40 -10.70
N PHE A 426 -29.61 -4.29 -10.33
CA PHE A 426 -29.32 -4.58 -8.92
C PHE A 426 -28.81 -3.33 -8.20
N LEU A 427 -27.84 -2.63 -8.75
CA LEU A 427 -27.26 -1.42 -8.17
C LEU A 427 -28.29 -0.28 -8.09
N ASN A 428 -29.18 -0.13 -9.09
CA ASN A 428 -30.28 0.84 -9.04
C ASN A 428 -31.27 0.56 -7.91
N GLN A 429 -31.43 -0.70 -7.52
CA GLN A 429 -32.38 -1.10 -6.46
C GLN A 429 -31.81 -0.95 -5.04
N ILE A 430 -30.49 -1.01 -4.87
CA ILE A 430 -29.88 -0.99 -3.54
C ILE A 430 -28.99 0.23 -3.30
N GLY A 431 -28.50 0.88 -4.34
CA GLY A 431 -27.41 1.85 -4.25
C GLY A 431 -27.75 3.16 -3.51
N GLN A 432 -29.03 3.50 -3.39
CA GLN A 432 -29.49 4.64 -2.60
C GLN A 432 -29.73 4.31 -1.11
N LYS A 433 -29.62 3.03 -0.72
CA LYS A 433 -29.77 2.66 0.69
C LYS A 433 -28.64 3.31 1.53
N PRO A 434 -28.96 3.84 2.73
CA PRO A 434 -27.99 4.58 3.55
C PRO A 434 -26.81 3.76 4.04
N ASN A 435 -26.92 2.43 3.97
CA ASN A 435 -25.91 1.48 4.42
C ASN A 435 -25.14 0.79 3.28
N VAL A 436 -25.24 1.30 2.04
CA VAL A 436 -24.58 0.68 0.88
C VAL A 436 -23.43 1.55 0.40
N LEU A 437 -22.24 0.94 0.30
CA LEU A 437 -21.05 1.47 -0.32
C LEU A 437 -20.77 0.71 -1.63
N LEU A 438 -20.71 1.42 -2.75
CA LEU A 438 -20.22 0.89 -4.02
C LEU A 438 -18.71 1.13 -4.12
N VAL A 439 -17.94 0.09 -4.49
CA VAL A 439 -16.51 0.19 -4.83
C VAL A 439 -16.33 -0.15 -6.30
N ASP A 440 -15.92 0.82 -7.10
CA ASP A 440 -15.72 0.64 -8.55
C ASP A 440 -14.25 0.41 -8.88
N PHE A 441 -13.87 -0.83 -9.17
CA PHE A 441 -12.57 -1.23 -9.69
C PHE A 441 -12.54 -1.19 -11.22
N GLY A 442 -13.08 -0.13 -11.80
CA GLY A 442 -13.19 0.02 -13.24
C GLY A 442 -13.09 1.46 -13.69
N ASN A 443 -13.31 1.66 -14.98
CA ASN A 443 -13.36 2.99 -15.55
C ASN A 443 -14.53 3.76 -14.91
N PRO A 444 -14.31 4.95 -14.31
CA PRO A 444 -15.35 5.68 -13.59
C PRO A 444 -16.57 6.04 -14.46
N TYR A 445 -16.44 6.06 -15.78
CA TYR A 445 -17.59 6.21 -16.67
C TYR A 445 -18.65 5.10 -16.54
N ASN A 446 -18.34 3.99 -15.84
CA ASN A 446 -19.30 2.97 -15.41
C ASN A 446 -20.49 3.58 -14.67
N LEU A 447 -20.25 4.62 -13.89
CA LEU A 447 -21.26 5.28 -13.05
C LEU A 447 -22.42 5.86 -13.85
N LYS A 448 -22.27 6.10 -15.17
CA LYS A 448 -23.36 6.47 -16.06
C LYS A 448 -24.44 5.40 -16.22
N LYS A 449 -24.15 4.14 -15.86
CA LYS A 449 -25.05 2.99 -16.04
C LYS A 449 -25.99 2.77 -14.86
N PHE A 450 -25.78 3.48 -13.77
CA PHE A 450 -26.58 3.37 -12.55
C PHE A 450 -27.16 4.73 -12.16
N ASN A 451 -28.22 4.71 -11.36
CA ASN A 451 -28.73 5.89 -10.66
C ASN A 451 -27.70 6.33 -9.62
N ASP A 452 -27.88 7.51 -9.04
CA ASP A 452 -27.07 8.03 -7.96
C ASP A 452 -26.93 7.00 -6.83
N GLN A 453 -25.71 6.82 -6.37
CA GLN A 453 -25.39 5.90 -5.27
C GLN A 453 -25.16 6.73 -3.99
N ASN A 454 -25.54 6.17 -2.83
CA ASN A 454 -25.36 6.83 -1.55
C ASN A 454 -23.89 7.10 -1.22
N ALA A 455 -23.02 6.13 -1.46
CA ALA A 455 -21.57 6.27 -1.31
C ALA A 455 -20.85 5.49 -2.41
N VAL A 456 -19.82 6.09 -3.03
CA VAL A 456 -19.01 5.45 -4.06
C VAL A 456 -17.54 5.68 -3.80
N LEU A 457 -16.79 4.60 -3.68
CA LEU A 457 -15.33 4.62 -3.72
C LEU A 457 -14.86 4.22 -5.12
N VAL A 458 -14.33 5.19 -5.88
CA VAL A 458 -13.71 4.95 -7.18
C VAL A 458 -12.27 4.52 -6.97
N ALA A 459 -11.96 3.31 -7.39
CA ALA A 459 -10.64 2.70 -7.27
C ALA A 459 -9.98 2.41 -8.65
N TYR A 460 -10.57 2.87 -9.73
CA TYR A 460 -10.10 2.92 -11.11
C TYR A 460 -9.72 1.59 -11.77
N GLU A 461 -9.00 0.69 -11.09
CA GLU A 461 -8.48 -0.53 -11.70
C GLU A 461 -8.65 -1.78 -10.82
N ASP A 462 -8.89 -2.91 -11.48
CA ASP A 462 -9.08 -4.22 -10.84
C ASP A 462 -7.73 -4.95 -10.65
N GLN A 463 -6.82 -4.35 -9.87
CA GLN A 463 -5.48 -4.88 -9.60
C GLN A 463 -5.25 -5.06 -8.10
N LYS A 464 -4.30 -5.93 -7.73
CA LYS A 464 -4.01 -6.26 -6.32
C LYS A 464 -3.66 -5.04 -5.46
N ALA A 465 -2.93 -4.06 -6.02
CA ALA A 465 -2.58 -2.84 -5.30
C ALA A 465 -3.83 -2.02 -4.95
N HIS A 466 -4.76 -1.87 -5.91
CA HIS A 466 -6.03 -1.17 -5.73
C HIS A 466 -6.93 -1.89 -4.72
N HIS A 467 -6.99 -3.23 -4.77
CA HIS A 467 -7.73 -4.04 -3.78
C HIS A 467 -7.23 -3.79 -2.35
N LEU A 468 -5.91 -3.82 -2.16
CA LEU A 468 -5.28 -3.56 -0.86
C LEU A 468 -5.60 -2.15 -0.36
N LYS A 469 -5.35 -1.12 -1.20
CA LYS A 469 -5.51 0.28 -0.79
C LYS A 469 -6.98 0.66 -0.58
N ALA A 470 -7.90 0.17 -1.41
CA ALA A 470 -9.33 0.37 -1.20
C ALA A 470 -9.82 -0.25 0.11
N ALA A 471 -9.41 -1.48 0.44
CA ALA A 471 -9.75 -2.11 1.71
C ALA A 471 -9.19 -1.32 2.91
N GLN A 472 -7.94 -0.84 2.81
CA GLN A 472 -7.31 0.00 3.83
C GLN A 472 -8.05 1.34 4.01
N ALA A 473 -8.48 1.97 2.92
CA ALA A 473 -9.24 3.22 2.96
C ALA A 473 -10.61 3.04 3.64
N ILE A 474 -11.33 1.96 3.28
CA ILE A 474 -12.65 1.65 3.86
C ILE A 474 -12.58 1.48 5.38
N PHE A 475 -11.53 0.86 5.90
CA PHE A 475 -11.31 0.71 7.34
C PHE A 475 -10.49 1.84 7.98
N GLY A 476 -10.21 2.92 7.24
CA GLY A 476 -9.48 4.08 7.75
C GLY A 476 -8.02 3.84 8.12
N ALA A 477 -7.41 2.81 7.54
CA ALA A 477 -5.97 2.58 7.65
C ALA A 477 -5.13 3.54 6.79
N ILE A 478 -5.75 4.11 5.76
CA ILE A 478 -5.26 5.23 4.95
C ILE A 478 -6.37 6.25 4.77
N GLY A 479 -6.02 7.52 4.53
CA GLY A 479 -6.97 8.57 4.16
C GLY A 479 -7.29 8.53 2.66
N ILE A 480 -8.37 9.21 2.27
CA ILE A 480 -8.74 9.44 0.89
C ILE A 480 -8.66 10.94 0.64
N ASP A 481 -8.01 11.35 -0.45
CA ASP A 481 -7.86 12.77 -0.84
C ASP A 481 -8.03 13.00 -2.35
N GLY A 482 -8.17 11.95 -3.14
CA GLY A 482 -8.33 12.03 -4.59
C GLY A 482 -9.66 12.69 -5.00
N THR A 483 -9.64 13.32 -6.19
CA THR A 483 -10.82 13.97 -6.77
C THR A 483 -11.10 13.43 -8.17
N LEU A 484 -12.37 13.38 -8.57
CA LEU A 484 -12.78 12.85 -9.86
C LEU A 484 -12.14 13.67 -11.01
N PRO A 485 -11.42 13.05 -11.95
CA PRO A 485 -10.74 13.77 -13.03
C PRO A 485 -11.65 14.18 -14.19
N VAL A 486 -12.85 13.62 -14.27
CA VAL A 486 -13.82 13.81 -15.35
C VAL A 486 -15.25 13.89 -14.81
N SER A 487 -16.12 14.58 -15.53
CA SER A 487 -17.56 14.66 -15.18
C SER A 487 -18.33 13.43 -15.67
N ILE A 488 -19.17 12.85 -14.81
CA ILE A 488 -19.94 11.63 -15.09
C ILE A 488 -21.34 11.75 -14.50
N GLY A 489 -22.33 12.06 -15.34
CA GLY A 489 -23.70 12.24 -14.87
C GLY A 489 -23.80 13.33 -13.79
N PRO A 490 -24.25 12.99 -12.56
CA PRO A 490 -24.36 13.94 -11.47
C PRO A 490 -23.00 14.28 -10.83
N TYR A 491 -22.00 13.40 -10.99
CA TYR A 491 -20.68 13.59 -10.43
C TYR A 491 -19.84 14.51 -11.32
N LYS A 492 -19.44 15.65 -10.81
CA LYS A 492 -18.64 16.64 -11.55
C LYS A 492 -17.15 16.41 -11.33
N ALA A 493 -16.35 16.78 -12.33
CA ALA A 493 -14.90 16.82 -12.15
C ALA A 493 -14.51 17.65 -10.91
N SER A 494 -13.46 17.24 -10.24
CA SER A 494 -12.97 17.77 -8.97
C SER A 494 -13.84 17.46 -7.75
N MET A 495 -14.94 16.70 -7.88
CA MET A 495 -15.63 16.15 -6.71
C MET A 495 -14.77 15.08 -6.02
N GLY A 496 -14.82 15.09 -4.70
CA GLY A 496 -14.16 14.09 -3.84
C GLY A 496 -14.30 14.47 -2.37
N LYS A 497 -14.59 13.49 -1.51
CA LYS A 497 -14.63 13.66 -0.07
C LYS A 497 -13.32 13.18 0.54
N LYS A 498 -12.75 13.99 1.43
CA LYS A 498 -11.56 13.62 2.20
C LYS A 498 -11.93 12.81 3.42
N THR A 499 -11.14 11.79 3.72
CA THR A 499 -11.24 11.03 4.97
C THR A 499 -9.92 11.07 5.74
N LEU A 500 -10.02 10.90 7.05
CA LEU A 500 -8.84 10.85 7.91
C LEU A 500 -8.44 9.40 8.20
N VAL A 501 -7.16 9.22 8.50
CA VAL A 501 -6.66 7.95 9.04
C VAL A 501 -7.17 7.79 10.46
N ILE A 502 -7.90 6.70 10.74
CA ILE A 502 -8.40 6.37 12.08
C ILE A 502 -7.80 5.06 12.61
N GLN A 503 -7.36 4.17 11.75
CA GLN A 503 -6.74 2.90 12.15
C GLN A 503 -5.22 3.08 12.26
N GLU A 504 -4.70 2.99 13.47
CA GLU A 504 -3.30 3.32 13.76
C GLU A 504 -2.30 2.21 13.48
N LEU A 505 -2.75 0.98 13.20
CA LEU A 505 -1.91 -0.15 12.82
C LEU A 505 -2.44 -0.80 11.56
N SER A 506 -1.76 -0.56 10.45
CA SER A 506 -2.07 -1.15 9.15
C SER A 506 -0.83 -1.77 8.52
N HIS A 507 -1.02 -2.83 7.72
CA HIS A 507 0.08 -3.42 6.96
C HIS A 507 0.55 -2.45 5.86
N GLY A 508 1.89 -2.34 5.69
CA GLY A 508 2.52 -1.52 4.68
C GLY A 508 3.86 -2.08 4.24
N LEU A 509 4.45 -1.48 3.21
CA LEU A 509 5.83 -1.79 2.84
C LEU A 509 6.81 -1.10 3.79
N PRO A 510 7.93 -1.73 4.13
CA PRO A 510 8.99 -1.09 4.91
C PRO A 510 9.42 0.27 4.35
N GLU A 511 9.43 0.41 3.04
CA GLU A 511 9.85 1.61 2.33
C GLU A 511 8.89 2.78 2.55
N GLU A 512 7.59 2.53 2.82
CA GLU A 512 6.61 3.58 3.18
C GLU A 512 7.01 4.36 4.43
N VAL A 513 7.82 3.76 5.28
CA VAL A 513 8.28 4.33 6.56
C VAL A 513 9.81 4.49 6.62
N GLY A 514 10.47 4.54 5.45
CA GLY A 514 11.93 4.73 5.34
C GLY A 514 12.76 3.55 5.84
N MET A 515 12.17 2.35 5.88
CA MET A 515 12.87 1.10 6.17
C MET A 515 13.15 0.34 4.86
N SER A 516 13.97 -0.71 4.92
CA SER A 516 14.31 -1.52 3.75
C SER A 516 13.80 -2.95 3.90
N SER A 517 12.97 -3.39 2.96
CA SER A 517 12.51 -4.78 2.86
C SER A 517 13.68 -5.77 2.81
N GLU A 518 14.75 -5.43 2.09
CA GLU A 518 15.94 -6.28 1.97
C GLU A 518 16.68 -6.42 3.31
N LYS A 519 16.82 -5.32 4.07
CA LYS A 519 17.41 -5.37 5.41
C LYS A 519 16.56 -6.16 6.39
N LEU A 520 15.22 -6.03 6.32
CA LEU A 520 14.30 -6.76 7.21
C LEU A 520 14.30 -8.28 6.96
N LYS A 521 14.65 -8.75 5.76
CA LYS A 521 14.84 -10.19 5.50
C LYS A 521 15.93 -10.83 6.39
N ARG A 522 16.83 -10.04 6.96
CA ARG A 522 17.81 -10.56 7.92
C ARG A 522 17.15 -11.14 9.17
N ILE A 523 15.95 -10.66 9.52
CA ILE A 523 15.17 -11.22 10.63
C ILE A 523 14.83 -12.69 10.36
N ASP A 524 14.46 -13.05 9.12
CA ASP A 524 14.19 -14.43 8.73
C ASP A 524 15.42 -15.32 9.00
N VAL A 525 16.61 -14.82 8.66
CA VAL A 525 17.89 -15.54 8.85
C VAL A 525 18.17 -15.73 10.35
N ILE A 526 18.04 -14.67 11.14
CA ILE A 526 18.32 -14.70 12.59
C ILE A 526 17.34 -15.64 13.32
N ALA A 527 16.03 -15.53 13.04
CA ALA A 527 15.02 -16.35 13.67
C ALA A 527 15.20 -17.85 13.34
N ASN A 528 15.44 -18.16 12.06
CA ASN A 528 15.70 -19.56 11.66
C ASN A 528 17.02 -20.08 12.20
N GLN A 529 18.05 -19.25 12.37
CA GLN A 529 19.30 -19.63 13.00
C GLN A 529 19.09 -19.96 14.48
N ALA A 530 18.34 -19.13 15.24
CA ALA A 530 18.02 -19.39 16.64
C ALA A 530 17.28 -20.72 16.82
N ILE A 531 16.35 -21.05 15.94
CA ILE A 531 15.64 -22.34 15.95
C ILE A 531 16.61 -23.50 15.65
N ARG A 532 17.46 -23.35 14.64
CA ARG A 532 18.43 -24.36 14.24
C ARG A 532 19.45 -24.70 15.32
N ILE A 533 19.95 -23.70 16.03
CA ILE A 533 20.87 -23.91 17.17
C ILE A 533 20.14 -24.25 18.47
N ARG A 534 18.82 -24.48 18.40
CA ARG A 534 17.96 -24.83 19.55
C ARG A 534 17.94 -23.78 20.67
N ALA A 535 18.16 -22.50 20.35
CA ALA A 535 17.97 -21.42 21.31
C ALA A 535 16.49 -21.18 21.66
N THR A 536 15.58 -21.38 20.68
CA THR A 536 14.15 -21.35 20.87
C THR A 536 13.47 -22.32 19.87
N PRO A 537 12.35 -22.97 20.24
CA PRO A 537 11.60 -23.82 19.30
C PRO A 537 10.82 -23.03 18.26
N GLY A 538 10.43 -21.79 18.58
CA GLY A 538 9.69 -20.91 17.68
C GLY A 538 9.52 -19.51 18.28
N CYS A 539 9.13 -18.56 17.45
CA CYS A 539 8.90 -17.17 17.86
C CYS A 539 7.95 -16.43 16.93
N GLN A 540 7.41 -15.34 17.42
CA GLN A 540 6.73 -14.31 16.63
C GLN A 540 7.61 -13.07 16.56
N VAL A 541 7.71 -12.45 15.39
CA VAL A 541 8.42 -11.19 15.19
C VAL A 541 7.52 -10.22 14.44
N LEU A 542 7.29 -9.06 15.04
CA LEU A 542 6.51 -7.98 14.44
C LEU A 542 7.31 -6.68 14.54
N VAL A 543 7.38 -5.94 13.42
CA VAL A 543 7.99 -4.60 13.37
C VAL A 543 6.94 -3.61 12.94
N VAL A 544 6.76 -2.59 13.77
CA VAL A 544 5.88 -1.45 13.49
C VAL A 544 6.72 -0.18 13.48
N LYS A 545 6.52 0.65 12.46
CA LYS A 545 7.08 2.00 12.40
C LYS A 545 6.05 2.95 11.79
N ASP A 546 5.90 4.13 12.38
CA ASP A 546 4.97 5.18 11.94
C ASP A 546 3.53 4.67 11.67
N GLY A 547 3.06 3.74 12.53
CA GLY A 547 1.73 3.13 12.39
C GLY A 547 1.62 2.03 11.33
N ARG A 548 2.68 1.69 10.59
CA ARG A 548 2.69 0.61 9.60
C ARG A 548 3.34 -0.66 10.16
N ILE A 549 2.65 -1.77 10.04
CA ILE A 549 3.20 -3.10 10.28
C ILE A 549 4.00 -3.49 9.03
N VAL A 550 5.31 -3.42 9.14
CA VAL A 550 6.22 -3.63 8.00
C VAL A 550 6.90 -5.00 8.00
N PHE A 551 6.77 -5.74 9.09
CA PHE A 551 7.19 -7.13 9.21
C PHE A 551 6.29 -7.82 10.23
N ASP A 552 5.74 -8.98 9.89
CA ASP A 552 4.86 -9.76 10.76
C ASP A 552 4.94 -11.23 10.36
N LYS A 553 5.78 -11.99 11.08
CA LYS A 553 6.00 -13.40 10.82
C LYS A 553 6.10 -14.24 12.10
N SER A 554 5.68 -15.50 11.95
CA SER A 554 5.88 -16.56 12.93
C SER A 554 6.88 -17.58 12.39
N PHE A 555 7.71 -18.13 13.27
CA PHE A 555 8.78 -19.07 12.94
C PHE A 555 8.73 -20.29 13.85
N GLY A 556 9.13 -21.45 13.33
CA GLY A 556 9.31 -22.67 14.09
C GLY A 556 8.02 -23.33 14.56
N ASN A 557 8.12 -24.04 15.67
CA ASN A 557 7.06 -24.87 16.25
C ASN A 557 6.84 -24.50 17.73
N HIS A 558 5.76 -25.03 18.33
CA HIS A 558 5.44 -24.82 19.75
C HIS A 558 6.51 -25.39 20.70
N THR A 559 7.10 -26.53 20.36
CA THR A 559 8.25 -27.13 21.06
C THR A 559 9.21 -27.76 20.06
N PHE A 560 10.41 -28.16 20.51
CA PHE A 560 11.39 -28.81 19.63
C PHE A 560 10.95 -30.17 19.09
N SER A 561 10.01 -30.81 19.74
CA SER A 561 9.44 -32.12 19.35
C SER A 561 8.06 -32.02 18.69
N SER A 562 7.39 -30.86 18.81
CA SER A 562 6.07 -30.64 18.23
C SER A 562 6.11 -30.40 16.73
N LYS A 563 5.08 -30.88 16.01
CA LYS A 563 4.83 -30.50 14.60
C LYS A 563 3.93 -29.28 14.47
N SER A 564 3.31 -28.82 15.57
CA SER A 564 2.45 -27.62 15.58
C SER A 564 3.27 -26.39 15.31
N LYS A 565 2.97 -25.69 14.20
CA LYS A 565 3.65 -24.45 13.82
C LYS A 565 3.16 -23.30 14.69
N VAL A 566 4.07 -22.38 15.04
CA VAL A 566 3.69 -21.13 15.68
C VAL A 566 2.82 -20.31 14.75
N GLN A 567 1.65 -19.90 15.25
CA GLN A 567 0.72 -19.01 14.58
C GLN A 567 0.86 -17.59 15.11
N LYS A 568 0.47 -16.57 14.32
CA LYS A 568 0.46 -15.17 14.77
C LYS A 568 -0.53 -14.92 15.91
N SER A 569 -1.52 -15.76 16.02
CA SER A 569 -2.55 -15.72 17.08
C SER A 569 -2.15 -16.40 18.38
N ASP A 570 -1.06 -17.16 18.39
CA ASP A 570 -0.66 -17.91 19.58
C ASP A 570 -0.20 -16.97 20.70
N LEU A 571 -0.50 -17.38 21.95
CA LEU A 571 -0.17 -16.63 23.15
C LEU A 571 1.14 -17.15 23.76
N TYR A 572 2.00 -16.21 24.11
CA TYR A 572 3.21 -16.45 24.89
C TYR A 572 3.06 -15.90 26.31
N ASP A 573 3.61 -16.58 27.30
CA ASP A 573 3.92 -15.95 28.58
C ASP A 573 4.92 -14.83 28.34
N ILE A 574 4.53 -13.59 28.62
CA ILE A 574 5.35 -12.41 28.37
C ILE A 574 6.18 -11.98 29.58
N ALA A 575 6.21 -12.82 30.60
CA ALA A 575 7.06 -12.69 31.80
C ALA A 575 7.03 -11.25 32.38
N SER A 576 8.18 -10.64 32.56
CA SER A 576 8.31 -9.30 33.16
C SER A 576 7.75 -8.15 32.31
N ILE A 577 7.31 -8.37 31.06
CA ILE A 577 6.54 -7.35 30.34
C ILE A 577 5.23 -7.06 31.06
N THR A 578 4.74 -8.00 31.89
CA THR A 578 3.61 -7.80 32.83
C THR A 578 3.77 -6.53 33.69
N LYS A 579 4.97 -6.21 34.14
CA LYS A 579 5.25 -5.03 34.96
C LYS A 579 4.85 -3.73 34.26
N VAL A 580 5.09 -3.66 32.93
CA VAL A 580 4.74 -2.50 32.10
C VAL A 580 3.31 -2.59 31.62
N ALA A 581 2.93 -3.73 31.04
CA ALA A 581 1.65 -3.88 30.36
C ALA A 581 0.44 -3.96 31.31
N ALA A 582 0.65 -4.29 32.60
CA ALA A 582 -0.42 -4.37 33.60
C ALA A 582 -0.16 -3.43 34.78
N THR A 583 0.90 -3.67 35.58
CA THR A 583 1.09 -2.99 36.86
C THR A 583 1.35 -1.50 36.68
N THR A 584 2.35 -1.11 35.89
CA THR A 584 2.67 0.30 35.64
C THR A 584 1.51 1.00 34.96
N LEU A 585 0.88 0.36 33.98
CA LEU A 585 -0.28 0.90 33.25
C LEU A 585 -1.44 1.22 34.21
N SER A 586 -1.72 0.34 35.17
CA SER A 586 -2.72 0.55 36.23
C SER A 586 -2.35 1.73 37.10
N LEU A 587 -1.11 1.83 37.58
CA LEU A 587 -0.64 2.95 38.39
C LEU A 587 -0.70 4.29 37.65
N MET A 588 -0.36 4.31 36.35
CA MET A 588 -0.51 5.50 35.49
C MET A 588 -1.97 5.99 35.51
N LYS A 589 -2.94 5.09 35.40
CA LYS A 589 -4.35 5.46 35.39
C LYS A 589 -4.85 5.92 36.74
N LEU A 590 -4.43 5.26 37.82
CA LEU A 590 -4.79 5.65 39.18
C LEU A 590 -4.22 7.01 39.57
N GLN A 591 -2.97 7.31 39.19
CA GLN A 591 -2.37 8.63 39.37
C GLN A 591 -3.07 9.71 38.53
N GLU A 592 -3.37 9.42 37.28
CA GLU A 592 -4.08 10.33 36.37
C GLU A 592 -5.45 10.75 36.96
N ASN A 593 -6.13 9.79 37.58
CA ASN A 593 -7.44 10.01 38.23
C ASN A 593 -7.32 10.65 39.63
N GLY A 594 -6.11 10.96 40.12
CA GLY A 594 -5.89 11.57 41.42
C GLY A 594 -6.15 10.63 42.61
N VAL A 595 -6.25 9.32 42.35
CA VAL A 595 -6.52 8.32 43.41
C VAL A 595 -5.28 8.05 44.25
N LEU A 596 -4.09 8.12 43.65
CA LEU A 596 -2.80 8.00 44.32
C LEU A 596 -1.77 8.97 43.68
N SER A 597 -0.66 9.17 44.41
CA SER A 597 0.55 9.78 43.90
C SER A 597 1.69 8.76 43.95
N ILE A 598 2.53 8.68 42.89
CA ILE A 598 3.73 7.84 42.93
C ILE A 598 4.73 8.25 44.04
N ASN A 599 4.61 9.47 44.56
CA ASN A 599 5.38 9.95 45.71
C ASN A 599 4.82 9.49 47.05
N ASP A 600 3.59 8.95 47.08
CA ASP A 600 3.01 8.42 48.28
C ASP A 600 3.85 7.23 48.81
N LYS A 601 3.97 7.17 50.15
CA LYS A 601 4.50 5.99 50.81
C LYS A 601 3.51 4.82 50.64
N MET A 602 4.01 3.64 50.31
CA MET A 602 3.18 2.44 50.11
C MET A 602 2.41 2.07 51.39
N VAL A 603 2.97 2.39 52.56
CA VAL A 603 2.31 2.15 53.85
C VAL A 603 0.95 2.84 54.00
N LYS A 604 0.69 3.90 53.25
CA LYS A 604 -0.62 4.56 53.16
C LYS A 604 -1.72 3.61 52.65
N TYR A 605 -1.37 2.72 51.77
CA TYR A 605 -2.26 1.80 51.10
C TYR A 605 -2.11 0.35 51.59
N LEU A 606 -0.94 -0.02 52.10
CA LEU A 606 -0.59 -1.30 52.66
C LEU A 606 -0.17 -1.16 54.13
N PRO A 607 -1.12 -1.10 55.07
CA PRO A 607 -0.84 -0.90 56.51
C PRO A 607 0.09 -1.97 57.09
N GLU A 608 0.14 -3.19 56.49
CA GLU A 608 1.05 -4.26 56.89
C GLU A 608 2.55 -3.91 56.74
N LEU A 609 2.88 -2.81 56.08
CA LEU A 609 4.26 -2.28 56.06
C LEU A 609 4.64 -1.49 57.32
N ILE A 610 3.67 -1.14 58.15
CA ILE A 610 3.93 -0.40 59.42
C ILE A 610 4.82 -1.26 60.29
N GLY A 611 5.88 -0.70 60.85
CA GLY A 611 6.81 -1.42 61.73
C GLY A 611 7.83 -2.30 60.99
N THR A 612 7.76 -2.39 59.69
CA THR A 612 8.78 -3.11 58.91
C THR A 612 9.86 -2.16 58.40
N ASN A 613 11.04 -2.70 57.96
CA ASN A 613 12.07 -1.92 57.31
C ASN A 613 11.62 -1.30 55.96
N LYS A 614 10.41 -1.63 55.49
CA LYS A 614 9.83 -1.19 54.23
C LYS A 614 8.83 -0.04 54.37
N ALA A 615 8.53 0.43 55.58
CA ALA A 615 7.56 1.48 55.86
C ALA A 615 7.83 2.82 55.14
N HIS A 616 9.09 3.08 54.80
CA HIS A 616 9.52 4.32 54.12
C HIS A 616 9.37 4.28 52.58
N MET A 617 9.17 3.10 51.99
CA MET A 617 9.13 2.94 50.54
C MET A 617 8.00 3.75 49.91
N THR A 618 8.34 4.49 48.87
CA THR A 618 7.36 5.13 47.98
C THR A 618 7.07 4.27 46.75
N ILE A 619 5.93 4.50 46.13
CA ILE A 619 5.55 3.85 44.85
C ILE A 619 6.64 4.15 43.80
N LYS A 620 7.14 5.40 43.77
CA LYS A 620 8.20 5.81 42.83
C LYS A 620 9.50 5.00 43.05
N MET A 621 9.96 4.83 44.32
CA MET A 621 11.19 4.07 44.59
C MET A 621 11.08 2.61 44.08
N VAL A 622 9.92 2.00 44.19
CA VAL A 622 9.67 0.65 43.71
C VAL A 622 9.64 0.58 42.19
N LEU A 623 8.96 1.53 41.52
CA LEU A 623 8.92 1.61 40.04
C LEU A 623 10.32 1.84 39.44
N GLU A 624 11.16 2.62 40.13
CA GLU A 624 12.55 2.87 39.72
C GLU A 624 13.51 1.74 40.11
N HIS A 625 13.05 0.71 40.83
CA HIS A 625 13.89 -0.34 41.38
C HIS A 625 15.00 0.19 42.32
N LYS A 626 14.71 1.27 43.07
CA LYS A 626 15.64 1.95 44.02
C LYS A 626 15.23 1.78 45.47
N ALA A 627 14.23 0.93 45.76
CA ALA A 627 13.73 0.70 47.13
C ALA A 627 14.63 -0.18 47.99
N GLY A 628 15.76 -0.68 47.50
CA GLY A 628 16.66 -1.57 48.21
C GLY A 628 16.16 -3.02 48.35
N LEU A 629 15.06 -3.37 47.68
CA LEU A 629 14.49 -4.72 47.75
C LEU A 629 15.41 -5.75 47.10
N GLU A 630 15.41 -6.99 47.64
CA GLU A 630 16.00 -8.14 46.99
C GLU A 630 15.44 -8.35 45.60
N SER A 631 16.22 -8.93 44.68
CA SER A 631 15.79 -9.14 43.31
C SER A 631 14.60 -10.10 43.22
N TRP A 632 14.64 -11.18 43.98
CA TRP A 632 13.59 -12.19 44.08
C TRP A 632 13.85 -13.10 45.30
N ILE A 633 12.83 -13.82 45.77
CA ILE A 633 12.90 -14.84 46.80
C ILE A 633 12.37 -16.15 46.20
N PRO A 634 13.13 -17.27 46.32
CA PRO A 634 12.70 -18.55 45.77
C PRO A 634 11.71 -19.25 46.73
N PHE A 635 10.52 -18.69 46.93
CA PHE A 635 9.50 -19.14 47.90
C PHE A 635 9.19 -20.62 47.82
N TYR A 636 9.24 -21.21 46.62
CA TYR A 636 8.97 -22.60 46.41
C TYR A 636 10.00 -23.55 47.08
N LYS A 637 11.22 -23.09 47.31
CA LYS A 637 12.27 -23.93 47.87
C LYS A 637 11.97 -24.41 49.28
N SER A 638 11.26 -23.59 50.07
CA SER A 638 10.83 -23.94 51.42
C SER A 638 9.63 -24.90 51.43
N THR A 639 9.07 -25.20 50.26
CA THR A 639 7.87 -26.05 50.10
C THR A 639 8.17 -27.41 49.46
N ILE A 640 9.42 -27.68 49.23
CA ILE A 640 9.89 -28.94 48.62
C ILE A 640 11.03 -29.54 49.45
N ALA A 641 11.09 -30.87 49.52
CA ALA A 641 12.24 -31.60 50.11
C ALA A 641 12.80 -32.54 49.03
N ASP A 642 14.10 -32.43 48.75
CA ASP A 642 14.80 -33.14 47.65
C ASP A 642 14.08 -32.87 46.29
N THR A 643 13.30 -33.83 45.84
CA THR A 643 12.55 -33.77 44.60
C THR A 643 11.04 -33.84 44.77
N SER A 644 10.51 -33.84 45.99
CA SER A 644 9.06 -33.95 46.28
C SER A 644 8.50 -32.69 46.93
N VAL A 645 7.22 -32.38 46.66
CA VAL A 645 6.48 -31.33 47.33
C VAL A 645 5.95 -31.81 48.68
N PHE A 646 5.78 -30.90 49.66
CA PHE A 646 5.17 -31.27 50.92
C PHE A 646 3.66 -31.43 50.79
N ASP A 647 3.11 -32.60 51.11
CA ASP A 647 1.68 -32.89 51.09
C ASP A 647 0.85 -32.01 52.05
N SER A 648 1.50 -31.44 53.07
CA SER A 648 0.87 -30.44 53.94
C SER A 648 0.62 -29.09 53.28
N ILE A 649 1.24 -28.85 52.11
CA ILE A 649 1.16 -27.58 51.36
C ILE A 649 0.51 -27.78 49.99
N TYR A 650 0.71 -28.92 49.37
CA TYR A 650 0.26 -29.19 48.01
C TYR A 650 -0.72 -30.37 47.92
N SER A 651 -1.61 -30.31 46.93
CA SER A 651 -2.56 -31.34 46.57
C SER A 651 -2.61 -31.47 45.05
N ASN A 652 -2.84 -32.69 44.55
CA ASN A 652 -3.16 -32.93 43.15
C ASN A 652 -4.67 -32.86 42.85
N ILE A 653 -5.48 -32.59 43.88
CA ILE A 653 -6.94 -32.49 43.80
C ILE A 653 -7.35 -31.04 44.09
N ALA A 654 -8.20 -30.48 43.23
CA ALA A 654 -8.81 -29.19 43.46
C ALA A 654 -9.72 -29.18 44.69
N THR A 655 -9.54 -28.21 45.57
CA THR A 655 -10.42 -27.97 46.70
C THR A 655 -10.61 -26.45 46.91
N ASP A 656 -11.60 -26.04 47.65
CA ASP A 656 -11.88 -24.65 47.96
C ASP A 656 -10.78 -23.98 48.79
N THR A 657 -9.92 -24.73 49.42
CA THR A 657 -8.82 -24.25 50.26
C THR A 657 -7.48 -24.16 49.51
N HIS A 658 -7.43 -24.65 48.28
CA HIS A 658 -6.19 -24.68 47.49
C HIS A 658 -6.29 -23.82 46.20
N THR A 659 -5.18 -23.20 45.88
CA THR A 659 -5.00 -22.40 44.69
C THR A 659 -4.23 -23.20 43.61
N TYR A 660 -4.72 -23.25 42.38
CA TYR A 660 -4.01 -23.87 41.27
C TYR A 660 -2.69 -23.15 40.98
N VAL A 661 -1.62 -23.92 40.86
CA VAL A 661 -0.24 -23.41 40.61
C VAL A 661 0.38 -23.93 39.30
N GLY A 662 -0.37 -24.70 38.51
CA GLY A 662 0.05 -25.30 37.23
C GLY A 662 0.33 -26.78 37.32
N ASN A 663 0.26 -27.49 36.19
CA ASN A 663 0.58 -28.91 36.03
C ASN A 663 -0.20 -29.82 37.03
N ASP A 664 -1.51 -29.58 37.15
CA ASP A 664 -2.43 -30.30 38.04
C ASP A 664 -2.01 -30.28 39.53
N LEU A 665 -1.24 -29.28 39.92
CA LEU A 665 -0.80 -29.04 41.29
C LEU A 665 -1.55 -27.85 41.90
N TYR A 666 -1.99 -28.00 43.13
CA TYR A 666 -2.72 -27.00 43.91
C TYR A 666 -2.01 -26.76 45.24
N MET A 667 -1.80 -25.50 45.58
CA MET A 667 -1.14 -25.09 46.82
C MET A 667 -2.17 -24.57 47.82
N LEU A 668 -2.00 -24.86 49.08
CA LEU A 668 -2.83 -24.34 50.18
C LEU A 668 -2.91 -22.80 50.08
N SER A 669 -4.11 -22.26 49.94
CA SER A 669 -4.33 -20.83 49.67
C SER A 669 -3.81 -19.91 50.79
N SER A 670 -3.80 -20.38 52.01
CA SER A 670 -3.24 -19.66 53.17
C SER A 670 -1.71 -19.44 53.06
N TYR A 671 -1.00 -20.22 52.25
CA TYR A 671 0.45 -20.06 52.03
C TYR A 671 0.80 -18.75 51.34
N LYS A 672 -0.13 -18.12 50.62
CA LYS A 672 0.03 -16.77 50.08
C LYS A 672 0.39 -15.72 51.16
N LYS A 673 -0.10 -15.93 52.41
CA LYS A 673 0.27 -15.07 53.57
C LYS A 673 1.74 -15.26 53.94
N GLN A 674 2.23 -16.50 53.88
CA GLN A 674 3.64 -16.80 54.14
C GLN A 674 4.55 -16.09 53.11
N ILE A 675 4.21 -16.14 51.83
CA ILE A 675 4.94 -15.43 50.77
C ILE A 675 5.02 -13.93 51.10
N ARG A 676 3.89 -13.31 51.48
CA ARG A 676 3.89 -11.89 51.88
C ARG A 676 4.75 -11.64 53.11
N ASN A 677 4.67 -12.47 54.13
CA ASN A 677 5.50 -12.36 55.35
C ASN A 677 7.01 -12.44 55.00
N GLU A 678 7.40 -13.36 54.15
CA GLU A 678 8.80 -13.46 53.70
C GLU A 678 9.26 -12.20 52.98
N ILE A 679 8.41 -11.55 52.12
CA ILE A 679 8.70 -10.25 51.52
C ILE A 679 8.86 -9.18 52.59
N LEU A 680 7.92 -9.09 53.53
CA LEU A 680 7.92 -8.07 54.60
C LEU A 680 9.16 -8.16 55.49
N ASN A 681 9.61 -9.36 55.79
CA ASN A 681 10.75 -9.65 56.67
C ASN A 681 12.10 -9.71 55.94
N SER A 682 12.13 -9.63 54.61
CA SER A 682 13.36 -9.69 53.83
C SER A 682 14.28 -8.49 54.15
N GLU A 683 15.58 -8.70 54.07
CA GLU A 683 16.59 -7.66 54.24
C GLU A 683 16.49 -6.61 53.10
N LEU A 684 16.89 -5.39 53.36
CA LEU A 684 17.07 -4.35 52.39
C LEU A 684 18.53 -4.14 52.04
N GLY A 685 18.83 -4.03 50.76
CA GLY A 685 20.09 -3.52 50.29
C GLY A 685 20.14 -1.98 50.33
N THR A 686 21.06 -1.39 49.59
CA THR A 686 21.26 0.07 49.56
C THR A 686 20.09 0.77 48.89
N ILE A 687 19.37 1.57 49.66
CA ILE A 687 18.27 2.44 49.17
C ILE A 687 18.84 3.51 48.24
N GLY A 688 18.10 3.84 47.19
CA GLY A 688 18.53 4.79 46.15
C GLY A 688 19.40 4.18 45.06
N LYS A 689 20.01 3.00 45.29
CA LYS A 689 20.76 2.29 44.26
C LYS A 689 19.84 1.39 43.45
N TYR A 690 19.97 1.42 42.10
CA TYR A 690 19.21 0.54 41.23
C TYR A 690 19.53 -0.93 41.50
N LYS A 691 18.51 -1.71 41.84
CA LYS A 691 18.53 -3.18 41.92
C LYS A 691 17.19 -3.73 41.45
N TYR A 692 17.16 -4.32 40.28
CA TYR A 692 15.92 -4.91 39.72
C TYR A 692 15.28 -5.88 40.71
N SER A 693 13.98 -5.69 40.97
CA SER A 693 13.26 -6.49 41.97
C SER A 693 11.86 -6.84 41.50
N ASP A 694 11.48 -8.11 41.67
CA ASP A 694 10.12 -8.61 41.49
C ASP A 694 9.24 -8.36 42.72
N LEU A 695 9.85 -8.33 43.92
CA LEU A 695 9.13 -8.25 45.18
C LEU A 695 8.30 -6.97 45.29
N GLY A 696 8.83 -5.84 44.83
CA GLY A 696 8.10 -4.59 44.83
C GLY A 696 6.87 -4.62 43.95
N MET A 697 6.91 -5.31 42.82
CA MET A 697 5.77 -5.42 41.90
C MET A 697 4.70 -6.37 42.44
N ILE A 698 5.07 -7.38 43.25
CA ILE A 698 4.10 -8.21 43.97
C ILE A 698 3.30 -7.33 44.92
N LEU A 699 3.98 -6.48 45.72
CA LEU A 699 3.34 -5.54 46.64
C LEU A 699 2.49 -4.49 45.90
N MET A 700 2.95 -4.02 44.72
CA MET A 700 2.17 -3.08 43.89
C MET A 700 0.85 -3.67 43.41
N LYS A 701 0.80 -4.95 43.03
CA LYS A 701 -0.44 -5.62 42.69
C LYS A 701 -1.42 -5.62 43.89
N ASP A 702 -0.94 -5.95 45.09
CA ASP A 702 -1.79 -5.93 46.31
C ASP A 702 -2.30 -4.51 46.61
N LEU A 703 -1.44 -3.49 46.40
CA LEU A 703 -1.80 -2.08 46.57
C LEU A 703 -2.88 -1.65 45.52
N ILE A 704 -2.69 -1.99 44.27
CA ILE A 704 -3.64 -1.67 43.19
C ILE A 704 -5.01 -2.30 43.51
N GLU A 705 -5.07 -3.62 43.78
CA GLU A 705 -6.32 -4.32 44.05
C GLU A 705 -7.04 -3.79 45.28
N ARG A 706 -6.31 -3.38 46.34
CA ARG A 706 -6.88 -2.78 47.54
C ARG A 706 -7.53 -1.41 47.24
N ILE A 707 -6.94 -0.63 46.35
CA ILE A 707 -7.48 0.68 45.94
C ILE A 707 -8.72 0.51 45.06
N ILE A 708 -8.64 -0.38 44.06
CA ILE A 708 -9.71 -0.51 43.08
C ILE A 708 -10.85 -1.45 43.50
N GLY A 709 -10.65 -2.31 44.49
CA GLY A 709 -11.65 -3.25 45.00
C GLY A 709 -11.97 -4.44 44.10
N VAL A 710 -11.23 -4.62 43.01
CA VAL A 710 -11.37 -5.75 42.08
C VAL A 710 -10.00 -6.34 41.75
N SER A 711 -9.95 -7.50 41.11
CA SER A 711 -8.68 -8.10 40.70
C SER A 711 -8.00 -7.32 39.58
N MET A 712 -6.68 -7.35 39.52
CA MET A 712 -5.90 -6.59 38.56
C MET A 712 -6.13 -7.04 37.10
N ASP A 713 -6.33 -8.34 36.87
CA ASP A 713 -6.66 -8.89 35.56
C ASP A 713 -7.98 -8.34 35.01
N TYR A 714 -9.03 -8.26 35.86
CA TYR A 714 -10.30 -7.65 35.49
C TYR A 714 -10.14 -6.16 35.21
N TYR A 715 -9.36 -5.45 36.03
CA TYR A 715 -9.15 -4.01 35.88
C TYR A 715 -8.47 -3.68 34.56
N VAL A 716 -7.34 -4.29 34.25
CA VAL A 716 -6.60 -3.98 33.01
C VAL A 716 -7.38 -4.39 31.75
N ASP A 717 -8.15 -5.49 31.83
CA ASP A 717 -9.00 -5.94 30.72
C ASP A 717 -10.12 -4.90 30.46
N SER A 718 -10.82 -4.45 31.50
CA SER A 718 -11.97 -3.54 31.39
C SER A 718 -11.58 -2.11 31.04
N VAL A 719 -10.43 -1.61 31.54
CA VAL A 719 -10.01 -0.22 31.35
C VAL A 719 -9.18 -0.03 30.09
N PHE A 720 -8.41 -1.05 29.69
CA PHE A 720 -7.47 -0.91 28.58
C PHE A 720 -7.69 -1.94 27.47
N TYR A 721 -7.59 -3.25 27.77
CA TYR A 721 -7.46 -4.24 26.71
C TYR A 721 -8.71 -4.34 25.85
N ARG A 722 -9.86 -4.54 26.46
CA ARG A 722 -11.13 -4.69 25.75
C ARG A 722 -11.52 -3.41 24.99
N PRO A 723 -11.45 -2.19 25.58
CA PRO A 723 -11.77 -0.96 24.86
C PRO A 723 -10.80 -0.65 23.71
N MET A 724 -9.56 -1.13 23.79
CA MET A 724 -8.57 -0.99 22.70
C MET A 724 -8.70 -2.08 21.62
N GLY A 725 -9.61 -3.04 21.76
CA GLY A 725 -9.72 -4.19 20.87
C GLY A 725 -8.55 -5.17 20.98
N ILE A 726 -7.89 -5.22 22.11
CA ILE A 726 -6.83 -6.20 22.43
C ILE A 726 -7.50 -7.48 22.92
N ASP A 727 -7.67 -8.44 22.05
CA ASP A 727 -8.33 -9.72 22.29
C ASP A 727 -7.38 -10.82 22.79
N ARG A 728 -6.07 -10.66 22.57
CA ARG A 728 -5.03 -11.65 22.84
C ARG A 728 -4.01 -11.18 23.88
N MET A 729 -4.51 -10.57 24.97
CA MET A 729 -3.72 -10.22 26.15
C MET A 729 -4.54 -10.53 27.41
N THR A 730 -4.09 -11.43 28.25
CA THR A 730 -4.85 -11.87 29.43
C THR A 730 -3.96 -12.57 30.46
N TYR A 731 -4.34 -12.51 31.71
CA TYR A 731 -3.93 -13.47 32.72
C TYR A 731 -4.72 -14.77 32.55
N LEU A 732 -4.23 -15.88 33.12
CA LEU A 732 -4.90 -17.17 33.11
C LEU A 732 -5.50 -17.56 31.76
N PRO A 733 -4.67 -17.68 30.71
CA PRO A 733 -5.14 -17.80 29.34
C PRO A 733 -6.06 -19.00 29.08
N LEU A 734 -5.97 -20.06 29.85
CA LEU A 734 -6.84 -21.24 29.73
C LEU A 734 -8.31 -20.95 30.05
N ASN A 735 -8.62 -19.83 30.73
CA ASN A 735 -10.00 -19.42 30.97
C ASN A 735 -10.68 -18.84 29.72
N LYS A 736 -9.89 -18.46 28.70
CA LYS A 736 -10.38 -17.78 27.48
C LYS A 736 -10.01 -18.49 26.19
N PHE A 737 -8.97 -19.31 26.20
CA PHE A 737 -8.41 -19.92 24.99
C PHE A 737 -8.10 -21.41 25.19
N ASP A 738 -8.23 -22.15 24.11
CA ASP A 738 -7.79 -23.53 24.06
C ASP A 738 -6.29 -23.65 24.29
N LYS A 739 -5.86 -24.69 24.93
CA LYS A 739 -4.46 -24.99 25.21
C LYS A 739 -3.59 -25.01 23.94
N SER A 740 -4.15 -25.41 22.80
CA SER A 740 -3.50 -25.45 21.50
C SER A 740 -3.14 -24.06 20.96
N ALA A 741 -3.78 -22.98 21.44
CA ALA A 741 -3.50 -21.60 21.05
C ALA A 741 -2.48 -20.92 21.98
N ILE A 742 -1.88 -21.66 22.90
CA ILE A 742 -0.93 -21.16 23.88
C ILE A 742 0.41 -21.88 23.67
N ILE A 743 1.49 -21.14 23.60
CA ILE A 743 2.83 -21.72 23.49
C ILE A 743 3.27 -22.25 24.85
N PRO A 744 3.79 -23.51 24.96
CA PRO A 744 4.41 -23.99 26.17
C PRO A 744 5.57 -23.07 26.59
N THR A 745 5.63 -22.71 27.86
CA THR A 745 6.56 -21.72 28.35
C THR A 745 7.96 -22.28 28.56
N SER A 746 8.09 -23.30 29.39
CA SER A 746 9.37 -23.93 29.70
C SER A 746 9.19 -25.29 30.35
N ILE A 747 10.31 -26.03 30.51
CA ILE A 747 10.37 -27.19 31.41
C ILE A 747 10.83 -26.62 32.77
N SER A 748 9.96 -26.74 33.78
CA SER A 748 10.24 -26.20 35.09
C SER A 748 10.88 -27.26 36.02
N PRO A 749 11.95 -26.90 36.73
CA PRO A 749 12.53 -27.75 37.77
C PRO A 749 11.92 -27.46 39.15
N ASP A 750 10.98 -26.53 39.27
CA ASP A 750 10.34 -26.13 40.53
C ASP A 750 9.33 -27.18 41.03
N MET A 751 8.43 -26.80 41.98
CA MET A 751 7.40 -27.68 42.54
C MET A 751 6.50 -28.35 41.48
N ARG A 752 6.38 -27.79 40.25
CA ARG A 752 5.48 -28.30 39.20
C ARG A 752 6.04 -29.43 38.37
N LYS A 753 7.35 -29.59 38.30
CA LYS A 753 8.10 -30.56 37.51
C LYS A 753 7.53 -30.81 36.07
N GLY A 754 8.30 -30.51 35.08
CA GLY A 754 7.94 -30.78 33.68
C GLY A 754 7.50 -29.56 32.90
N LEU A 755 6.80 -29.80 31.80
CA LEU A 755 6.43 -28.74 30.83
C LEU A 755 5.28 -27.91 31.38
N VAL A 756 5.56 -26.62 31.61
CA VAL A 756 4.52 -25.63 31.95
C VAL A 756 3.85 -25.16 30.67
N HIS A 757 2.54 -25.40 30.57
CA HIS A 757 1.76 -25.08 29.38
C HIS A 757 0.38 -24.51 29.75
N GLY A 758 0.14 -23.26 29.39
CA GLY A 758 -1.11 -22.53 29.68
C GLY A 758 -1.15 -21.90 31.06
N PHE A 759 -0.03 -21.85 31.76
CA PHE A 759 0.12 -21.18 33.02
C PHE A 759 1.46 -20.43 33.13
N VAL A 760 1.57 -19.48 34.06
CA VAL A 760 2.73 -18.61 34.20
C VAL A 760 4.01 -19.41 34.52
N HIS A 761 5.11 -19.05 33.88
CA HIS A 761 6.43 -19.66 34.13
C HIS A 761 6.95 -19.35 35.52
N ASP A 762 6.86 -18.08 35.94
CA ASP A 762 7.43 -17.63 37.23
C ASP A 762 6.85 -18.36 38.41
N PRO A 763 7.67 -19.02 39.28
CA PRO A 763 7.19 -19.79 40.40
C PRO A 763 6.47 -18.95 41.45
N ALA A 764 6.92 -17.76 41.75
CA ALA A 764 6.26 -16.87 42.72
C ALA A 764 4.89 -16.42 42.23
N ALA A 765 4.77 -16.02 40.93
CA ALA A 765 3.49 -15.69 40.33
C ALA A 765 2.55 -16.89 40.30
N ALA A 766 3.08 -18.11 40.04
CA ALA A 766 2.28 -19.34 40.09
C ALA A 766 1.73 -19.61 41.48
N MET A 767 2.56 -19.51 42.51
CA MET A 767 2.14 -19.66 43.93
C MET A 767 1.13 -18.61 44.36
N LEU A 768 1.13 -17.42 43.71
CA LEU A 768 0.12 -16.37 43.91
C LEU A 768 -1.18 -16.61 43.11
N GLY A 769 -1.26 -17.71 42.35
CA GLY A 769 -2.44 -18.09 41.58
C GLY A 769 -2.44 -17.63 40.13
N GLY A 770 -1.28 -17.26 39.58
CA GLY A 770 -1.11 -16.86 38.17
C GLY A 770 -1.36 -15.39 37.86
N ILE A 771 -1.88 -14.62 38.81
CA ILE A 771 -2.09 -13.18 38.69
C ILE A 771 -1.14 -12.45 39.63
N SER A 772 -0.07 -11.85 39.08
CA SER A 772 0.89 -11.10 39.87
C SER A 772 1.34 -9.83 39.14
N GLY A 773 1.92 -8.86 39.91
CA GLY A 773 2.34 -7.59 39.36
C GLY A 773 3.64 -7.67 38.54
N HIS A 774 4.44 -8.73 38.74
CA HIS A 774 5.74 -8.89 38.09
C HIS A 774 5.72 -9.85 36.91
N ALA A 775 4.76 -10.79 36.83
CA ALA A 775 4.60 -11.83 35.83
C ALA A 775 3.17 -12.37 35.81
N GLY A 776 2.82 -13.18 34.79
CA GLY A 776 1.54 -13.87 34.71
C GLY A 776 0.68 -13.46 33.51
N LEU A 777 1.07 -12.39 32.78
CA LEU A 777 0.36 -11.95 31.59
C LEU A 777 0.83 -12.74 30.38
N PHE A 778 -0.13 -13.12 29.53
CA PHE A 778 0.08 -13.78 28.25
C PHE A 778 -0.35 -12.86 27.12
N SER A 779 0.38 -12.88 26.01
CA SER A 779 0.04 -12.07 24.85
C SER A 779 0.67 -12.59 23.56
N ASN A 780 0.31 -11.97 22.42
CA ASN A 780 0.96 -12.13 21.14
C ASN A 780 1.62 -10.80 20.70
N SER A 781 2.45 -10.85 19.66
CA SER A 781 3.19 -9.68 19.16
C SER A 781 2.26 -8.54 18.73
N LYS A 782 1.09 -8.84 18.11
CA LYS A 782 0.14 -7.81 17.65
C LYS A 782 -0.55 -7.10 18.81
N SER A 783 -1.00 -7.80 19.82
CA SER A 783 -1.65 -7.23 21.00
C SER A 783 -0.68 -6.32 21.78
N LEU A 784 0.57 -6.73 21.91
CA LEU A 784 1.62 -5.88 22.49
C LEU A 784 1.85 -4.63 21.64
N ALA A 785 1.88 -4.74 20.33
CA ALA A 785 2.09 -3.60 19.43
C ALA A 785 0.95 -2.57 19.55
N ILE A 786 -0.30 -3.00 19.74
CA ILE A 786 -1.45 -2.11 19.97
C ILE A 786 -1.21 -1.29 21.25
N LEU A 787 -0.87 -1.95 22.35
CA LEU A 787 -0.59 -1.27 23.63
C LEU A 787 0.59 -0.30 23.51
N MET A 788 1.70 -0.72 22.88
CA MET A 788 2.87 0.13 22.68
C MET A 788 2.57 1.31 21.77
N LYS A 789 1.74 1.14 20.73
CA LYS A 789 1.32 2.23 19.85
C LYS A 789 0.50 3.28 20.61
N MET A 790 -0.41 2.86 21.49
CA MET A 790 -1.15 3.77 22.37
C MET A 790 -0.20 4.62 23.21
N LEU A 791 0.81 4.02 23.83
CA LEU A 791 1.82 4.73 24.60
C LEU A 791 2.65 5.68 23.75
N LEU A 792 3.14 5.24 22.59
CA LEU A 792 3.90 6.07 21.64
C LEU A 792 3.09 7.26 21.11
N ASN A 793 1.78 7.09 21.00
CA ASN A 793 0.84 8.13 20.53
C ASN A 793 0.33 9.06 21.67
N GLY A 794 1.03 9.13 22.80
CA GLY A 794 0.66 9.99 23.92
C GLY A 794 -0.72 9.66 24.51
N GLY A 795 -1.06 8.37 24.59
CA GLY A 795 -2.25 7.85 25.25
C GLY A 795 -3.49 7.74 24.37
N VAL A 796 -3.34 7.87 23.05
CA VAL A 796 -4.44 7.75 22.08
C VAL A 796 -4.24 6.51 21.21
N TYR A 797 -5.33 5.78 20.95
CA TYR A 797 -5.38 4.70 19.98
C TYR A 797 -6.75 4.66 19.30
N ASN A 798 -6.75 4.56 17.96
CA ASN A 798 -7.97 4.60 17.12
C ASN A 798 -8.91 5.79 17.46
N GLY A 799 -8.32 6.96 17.74
CA GLY A 799 -9.05 8.18 18.07
C GLY A 799 -9.54 8.27 19.51
N ASN A 800 -9.44 7.23 20.32
CA ASN A 800 -9.86 7.20 21.72
C ASN A 800 -8.68 7.47 22.66
N ARG A 801 -8.88 8.29 23.69
CA ARG A 801 -7.87 8.59 24.70
C ARG A 801 -8.01 7.66 25.91
N TYR A 802 -6.95 6.93 26.21
CA TYR A 802 -6.84 6.00 27.34
C TYR A 802 -6.04 6.61 28.51
N LEU A 803 -5.01 7.39 28.18
CA LEU A 803 -4.17 8.12 29.12
C LEU A 803 -3.89 9.54 28.62
N LYS A 804 -3.65 10.47 29.52
CA LYS A 804 -3.18 11.81 29.20
C LYS A 804 -1.73 11.77 28.71
N LYS A 805 -1.38 12.69 27.81
CA LYS A 805 -0.01 12.80 27.30
C LYS A 805 1.00 13.10 28.40
N GLU A 806 0.60 13.95 29.36
CA GLU A 806 1.40 14.35 30.50
C GLU A 806 1.72 13.16 31.41
N THR A 807 0.74 12.28 31.65
CA THR A 807 0.92 11.04 32.41
C THR A 807 1.97 10.15 31.75
N ILE A 808 1.86 9.92 30.46
CA ILE A 808 2.84 9.11 29.72
C ILE A 808 4.22 9.75 29.76
N THR A 809 4.32 11.06 29.48
CA THR A 809 5.59 11.79 29.52
C THR A 809 6.25 11.67 30.89
N HIS A 810 5.47 11.79 31.96
CA HIS A 810 5.99 11.65 33.34
C HIS A 810 6.58 10.27 33.60
N PHE A 811 5.86 9.18 33.22
CA PHE A 811 6.30 7.82 33.48
C PHE A 811 7.40 7.33 32.52
N THR A 812 7.58 7.95 31.36
CA THR A 812 8.59 7.57 30.36
C THR A 812 9.79 8.50 30.31
N SER A 813 9.75 9.61 31.05
CA SER A 813 10.91 10.50 31.15
C SER A 813 12.02 9.87 32.00
N LYS A 814 13.27 10.23 31.67
CA LYS A 814 14.43 9.82 32.48
C LYS A 814 14.28 10.38 33.90
N GLN A 815 14.26 9.51 34.86
CA GLN A 815 14.28 9.89 36.27
C GLN A 815 15.73 10.07 36.72
N SER A 816 16.02 11.15 37.47
CA SER A 816 17.35 11.51 37.92
C SER A 816 17.87 10.59 39.02
#